data_105c8952a99ea9b05f70de3923fe5847
#
_entry.id   105c8952a99ea9b05f70de3923fe5847
#
_cell.length_a   1.000
_cell.length_b   1.000
_cell.length_c   1.000
_cell.angle_alpha   90.00
_cell.angle_beta   90.00
_cell.angle_gamma   90.00
#
_symmetry.space_group_name_H-M   'P 1'
#
loop_
_entity.id
_entity.type
_entity.pdbx_description
1 polymer ?
#
loop_
_entity_poly.entity_id
_entity_poly.type
_entity_poly.pdbx_seq_one_letter_code
_entity_poly.pdbx_strand_id
1 'polypeptide(L)'
;DSRLSRGLGDVYKRQTIDLNCFKVDTLLRAVNTDRGMMTVYTKTPIELIEDVYSTFEERLTNARTKLGRQLTYAEKVLINHLDSPNQPLERGSSYVDLRPDRVAMQDATAQMAWLQFMTAGLDKVAVPTTTHADHLIQAKVEGKHDLLTASKTNEEVYDFLESVCAKYGAGFWKPGSGIIHQVVLEQYAFPGGMIIGTDSHTPNGGGLGMIAIGVGGADAVDVMTGFPWNVRWPKLIGVHLKGSLNGWTAPKDVILKVAEILTVKGGTGAIVEYFGDGASNLSATGKATICNMGAEIGATTSIFPYDDSINRYLHSTDRSDVAELAKSNQEHLTADPEVLQSPEEYFDQVIEIDLDKLRPHINGPHTPDLAREVQELGAEAKSNGWPLKISAALIGSCTNSSYEDITRAASIAREAAKHGLKSKCRLLITPGSEQVRATITRDGLLADFEAVGAVVLANACGPCIGQWDRSEETNHETGTPNVIVTSYNRNFPKRNDGDPSTLAFVTSPETVMALALAGTVDFDPINGSLQTADGDQIALSTPEGIELPPSGFDPGEETFIAPPENATELEVKVSPTSDRLQLLEPFPAWDGNDYENLPILVKAKGKFTTDHISMAGPWLKYRGHLENISGNLYLGAVNAFEGYEVGYGKNLLTGETQTFPEIARSYHEANQPWVVIGDENMGEGSSREHAAMEPRFRLGLVAIARSFARIHETNLKKQGMLPLTFSDPADYDKIDESDRLSVRNLTGLSPGEKIIVDVTKSSGETFSFETTHTFSEDQIQWFKAGSALNVIRSQTQS
;
A
#
# COMPACT_ATOMS: atom_id res chain seq x y z
N ASP A 1 -10.95 -68.09 9.51
CA ASP A 1 -10.14 -66.91 9.09
C ASP A 1 -10.54 -66.36 7.73
N SER A 2 -11.79 -66.02 7.57
CA SER A 2 -12.26 -65.33 6.35
C SER A 2 -13.48 -64.45 6.61
N ARG A 3 -13.52 -63.71 7.75
CA ARG A 3 -14.64 -62.81 8.10
C ARG A 3 -14.25 -61.39 8.54
N LEU A 4 -13.02 -60.97 8.27
CA LEU A 4 -12.53 -59.62 8.62
C LEU A 4 -12.17 -58.70 7.46
N SER A 5 -12.45 -59.06 6.21
CA SER A 5 -12.10 -58.25 5.02
C SER A 5 -13.27 -57.59 4.27
N ARG A 6 -14.49 -57.61 4.82
CA ARG A 6 -15.68 -57.03 4.18
C ARG A 6 -16.24 -55.80 4.88
N GLY A 7 -15.64 -55.30 5.94
CA GLY A 7 -16.14 -54.17 6.73
C GLY A 7 -15.45 -52.81 6.47
N LEU A 8 -14.35 -52.76 5.75
CA LEU A 8 -13.57 -51.52 5.55
C LEU A 8 -13.77 -50.81 4.18
N GLY A 9 -14.42 -51.46 3.24
CA GLY A 9 -14.70 -50.92 1.90
C GLY A 9 -15.90 -49.98 1.82
N ASP A 10 -16.86 -50.15 2.71
CA ASP A 10 -18.12 -49.36 2.65
C ASP A 10 -18.07 -48.06 3.48
N VAL A 11 -17.09 -47.89 4.40
CA VAL A 11 -16.91 -46.67 5.19
C VAL A 11 -16.20 -45.63 4.38
N TYR A 12 -15.28 -46.01 3.49
CA TYR A 12 -14.57 -45.07 2.63
C TYR A 12 -15.40 -44.50 1.47
N LYS A 13 -16.40 -45.17 1.00
CA LYS A 13 -17.30 -44.71 -0.07
C LYS A 13 -18.36 -43.72 0.41
N ARG A 14 -18.68 -43.69 1.71
CA ARG A 14 -19.65 -42.73 2.26
C ARG A 14 -19.02 -41.42 2.73
N GLN A 15 -17.70 -41.40 3.00
CA GLN A 15 -17.00 -40.14 3.38
C GLN A 15 -16.59 -39.28 2.19
N THR A 16 -16.49 -39.84 0.97
CA THR A 16 -16.09 -39.09 -0.23
C THR A 16 -17.27 -38.33 -0.89
N ILE A 17 -18.51 -38.59 -0.52
CA ILE A 17 -19.69 -37.90 -1.09
C ILE A 17 -20.09 -36.69 -0.24
N ASP A 18 -19.77 -36.67 1.05
CA ASP A 18 -20.13 -35.55 1.95
C ASP A 18 -19.12 -34.38 1.93
N LEU A 19 -17.86 -34.59 1.51
CA LEU A 19 -16.86 -33.55 1.46
C LEU A 19 -17.01 -32.58 0.27
N ASN A 20 -17.65 -33.02 -0.82
CA ASN A 20 -17.93 -32.16 -1.97
C ASN A 20 -19.19 -31.28 -1.76
N CYS A 21 -20.16 -31.71 -0.98
CA CYS A 21 -21.32 -30.89 -0.63
C CYS A 21 -20.98 -29.80 0.39
N PHE A 22 -20.07 -30.06 1.34
CA PHE A 22 -19.69 -29.06 2.37
C PHE A 22 -18.81 -27.95 1.83
N LYS A 23 -17.95 -28.21 0.83
CA LYS A 23 -17.09 -27.15 0.23
C LYS A 23 -17.86 -26.25 -0.74
N VAL A 24 -18.82 -26.79 -1.46
CA VAL A 24 -19.69 -26.00 -2.37
C VAL A 24 -20.65 -25.11 -1.58
N ASP A 25 -21.16 -25.60 -0.45
CA ASP A 25 -22.06 -24.83 0.42
C ASP A 25 -21.32 -23.71 1.19
N THR A 26 -20.02 -23.86 1.47
CA THR A 26 -19.22 -22.81 2.12
C THR A 26 -18.83 -21.70 1.13
N LEU A 27 -18.57 -22.01 -0.13
CA LEU A 27 -18.35 -21.02 -1.19
C LEU A 27 -19.66 -20.32 -1.60
N LEU A 28 -20.78 -21.05 -1.67
CA LEU A 28 -22.11 -20.49 -1.91
C LEU A 28 -22.63 -19.68 -0.71
N ARG A 29 -22.24 -20.02 0.52
CA ARG A 29 -22.53 -19.18 1.70
C ARG A 29 -21.69 -17.90 1.76
N ALA A 30 -20.51 -17.86 1.17
CA ALA A 30 -19.72 -16.63 1.04
C ALA A 30 -20.35 -15.63 0.05
N VAL A 31 -21.11 -16.13 -0.94
CA VAL A 31 -21.86 -15.32 -1.91
C VAL A 31 -23.31 -15.06 -1.45
N ASN A 32 -23.84 -15.92 -0.57
CA ASN A 32 -25.24 -15.89 -0.08
C ASN A 32 -25.37 -15.73 1.44
N THR A 33 -24.41 -15.13 2.11
CA THR A 33 -24.75 -14.53 3.41
C THR A 33 -25.63 -13.33 3.09
N ASP A 34 -26.82 -13.35 3.61
CA ASP A 34 -27.76 -12.26 3.79
C ASP A 34 -27.14 -11.16 4.70
N ARG A 35 -25.95 -10.67 4.36
CA ARG A 35 -25.49 -9.36 4.71
C ARG A 35 -26.30 -8.46 3.81
N GLY A 36 -27.40 -7.95 4.33
CA GLY A 36 -28.26 -7.01 3.65
C GLY A 36 -27.39 -5.96 2.96
N MET A 37 -27.72 -5.59 1.72
CA MET A 37 -26.97 -4.68 0.87
C MET A 37 -26.41 -3.52 1.72
N MET A 38 -25.13 -3.59 2.09
CA MET A 38 -24.49 -2.49 2.80
C MET A 38 -24.30 -1.37 1.80
N THR A 39 -25.10 -0.35 1.93
CA THR A 39 -24.89 0.92 1.21
C THR A 39 -23.56 1.51 1.68
N VAL A 40 -22.70 1.93 0.76
CA VAL A 40 -21.47 2.62 1.10
C VAL A 40 -21.83 4.03 1.56
N TYR A 41 -21.69 4.27 2.84
CA TYR A 41 -21.95 5.55 3.46
C TYR A 41 -20.67 6.40 3.53
N THR A 42 -20.83 7.68 3.81
CA THR A 42 -19.71 8.59 4.11
C THR A 42 -18.90 8.12 5.33
N LYS A 43 -19.52 7.39 6.25
CA LYS A 43 -18.91 6.81 7.46
C LYS A 43 -19.08 5.29 7.48
N THR A 44 -18.28 4.60 8.28
CA THR A 44 -18.47 3.15 8.51
C THR A 44 -19.82 2.92 9.20
N PRO A 45 -20.69 2.06 8.66
CA PRO A 45 -21.95 1.73 9.28
C PRO A 45 -21.74 1.06 10.64
N ILE A 46 -22.56 1.41 11.65
CA ILE A 46 -22.44 0.85 12.98
C ILE A 46 -22.69 -0.66 13.00
N GLU A 47 -23.57 -1.14 12.16
CA GLU A 47 -23.92 -2.56 12.01
C GLU A 47 -22.72 -3.41 11.59
N LEU A 48 -21.83 -2.87 10.73
CA LEU A 48 -20.59 -3.54 10.36
C LEU A 48 -19.67 -3.69 11.59
N ILE A 49 -19.59 -2.66 12.43
CA ILE A 49 -18.74 -2.68 13.63
C ILE A 49 -19.32 -3.64 14.67
N GLU A 50 -20.65 -3.66 14.84
CA GLU A 50 -21.34 -4.63 15.70
C GLU A 50 -21.06 -6.07 15.27
N ASP A 51 -21.12 -6.34 13.96
CA ASP A 51 -20.79 -7.66 13.40
C ASP A 51 -19.35 -8.06 13.69
N VAL A 52 -18.39 -7.15 13.49
CA VAL A 52 -16.97 -7.39 13.81
C VAL A 52 -16.79 -7.69 15.31
N TYR A 53 -17.43 -6.92 16.18
CA TYR A 53 -17.27 -7.10 17.63
C TYR A 53 -17.99 -8.34 18.15
N SER A 54 -19.07 -8.77 17.53
CA SER A 54 -19.85 -9.94 17.97
C SER A 54 -19.06 -11.25 17.98
N THR A 55 -17.97 -11.32 17.21
CA THR A 55 -17.15 -12.52 17.05
C THR A 55 -15.92 -12.57 17.93
N PHE A 56 -15.53 -11.46 18.57
CA PHE A 56 -14.30 -11.37 19.36
C PHE A 56 -14.25 -12.40 20.50
N GLU A 57 -15.24 -12.43 21.37
CA GLU A 57 -15.22 -13.29 22.58
C GLU A 57 -14.99 -14.77 22.24
N GLU A 58 -15.75 -15.31 21.29
CA GLU A 58 -15.63 -16.71 20.87
C GLU A 58 -14.28 -16.99 20.23
N ARG A 59 -13.87 -16.15 19.25
CA ARG A 59 -12.64 -16.37 18.48
C ARG A 59 -11.39 -16.25 19.33
N LEU A 60 -11.36 -15.28 20.25
CA LEU A 60 -10.20 -15.05 21.14
C LEU A 60 -10.09 -16.13 22.21
N THR A 61 -11.22 -16.60 22.78
CA THR A 61 -11.23 -17.70 23.74
C THR A 61 -10.72 -18.99 23.10
N ASN A 62 -11.17 -19.29 21.90
CA ASN A 62 -10.67 -20.44 21.13
C ASN A 62 -9.18 -20.33 20.81
N ALA A 63 -8.71 -19.13 20.42
CA ALA A 63 -7.32 -18.91 20.11
C ALA A 63 -6.41 -19.03 21.34
N ARG A 64 -6.79 -18.45 22.49
CA ARG A 64 -6.04 -18.61 23.76
C ARG A 64 -5.92 -20.07 24.15
N THR A 65 -7.00 -20.83 24.01
CA THR A 65 -6.99 -22.28 24.29
C THR A 65 -6.06 -23.05 23.35
N LYS A 66 -6.10 -22.74 22.05
CA LYS A 66 -5.26 -23.39 21.02
C LYS A 66 -3.79 -23.07 21.17
N LEU A 67 -3.47 -21.79 21.45
CA LEU A 67 -2.10 -21.29 21.58
C LEU A 67 -1.50 -21.51 22.96
N GLY A 68 -2.34 -21.77 23.99
CA GLY A 68 -1.91 -21.96 25.38
C GLY A 68 -1.29 -20.71 26.02
N ARG A 69 -1.61 -19.51 25.50
CA ARG A 69 -1.08 -18.22 25.98
C ARG A 69 -2.05 -17.06 25.74
N GLN A 70 -1.75 -15.96 26.35
CA GLN A 70 -2.45 -14.68 26.15
C GLN A 70 -2.05 -14.03 24.80
N LEU A 71 -2.79 -13.01 24.38
CA LEU A 71 -2.73 -12.42 23.05
C LEU A 71 -2.35 -10.94 23.12
N THR A 72 -1.49 -10.51 22.21
CA THR A 72 -1.26 -9.09 21.94
C THR A 72 -2.48 -8.47 21.26
N TYR A 73 -2.58 -7.15 21.20
CA TYR A 73 -3.73 -6.52 20.56
C TYR A 73 -3.76 -6.79 19.05
N ALA A 74 -2.62 -6.71 18.39
CA ALA A 74 -2.52 -7.03 16.96
C ALA A 74 -3.00 -8.47 16.67
N GLU A 75 -2.63 -9.44 17.50
CA GLU A 75 -3.11 -10.82 17.36
C GLU A 75 -4.62 -10.94 17.54
N LYS A 76 -5.19 -10.21 18.50
CA LYS A 76 -6.65 -10.23 18.71
C LYS A 76 -7.40 -9.78 17.45
N VAL A 77 -6.97 -8.68 16.85
CA VAL A 77 -7.61 -8.16 15.63
C VAL A 77 -7.43 -9.15 14.46
N LEU A 78 -6.21 -9.65 14.22
CA LEU A 78 -5.95 -10.60 13.13
C LEU A 78 -6.75 -11.90 13.31
N ILE A 79 -6.80 -12.45 14.53
CA ILE A 79 -7.55 -13.68 14.84
C ILE A 79 -9.04 -13.49 14.58
N ASN A 80 -9.57 -12.31 14.90
CA ASN A 80 -10.97 -12.00 14.64
C ASN A 80 -11.30 -11.96 13.15
N HIS A 81 -10.33 -11.68 12.29
CA HIS A 81 -10.50 -11.60 10.83
C HIS A 81 -10.04 -12.85 10.07
N LEU A 82 -9.67 -13.94 10.76
CA LEU A 82 -9.37 -15.21 10.08
C LEU A 82 -10.59 -15.73 9.31
N ASP A 83 -10.40 -16.11 8.07
CA ASP A 83 -11.44 -16.80 7.28
C ASP A 83 -11.87 -18.11 7.96
N SER A 84 -10.91 -18.86 8.46
CA SER A 84 -11.15 -20.07 9.25
C SER A 84 -10.35 -20.05 10.54
N PRO A 85 -10.95 -20.35 11.72
CA PRO A 85 -10.25 -20.33 13.01
C PRO A 85 -9.20 -21.43 13.17
N ASN A 86 -9.19 -22.43 12.28
CA ASN A 86 -8.30 -23.58 12.39
C ASN A 86 -6.98 -23.43 11.60
N GLN A 87 -6.72 -22.26 11.02
CA GLN A 87 -5.49 -22.00 10.29
C GLN A 87 -4.26 -22.05 11.22
N PRO A 88 -3.07 -22.41 10.70
CA PRO A 88 -1.84 -22.39 11.48
C PRO A 88 -1.40 -20.93 11.73
N LEU A 89 -0.92 -20.62 12.94
CA LEU A 89 -0.56 -19.27 13.38
C LEU A 89 0.92 -19.18 13.80
N GLU A 90 1.82 -19.82 13.06
CA GLU A 90 3.25 -19.75 13.32
C GLU A 90 3.83 -18.47 12.70
N ARG A 91 4.37 -17.60 13.55
CA ARG A 91 4.86 -16.27 13.15
C ARG A 91 6.01 -16.37 12.15
N GLY A 92 5.94 -15.60 11.08
CA GLY A 92 6.96 -15.53 10.05
C GLY A 92 7.04 -16.76 9.13
N SER A 93 6.20 -17.79 9.30
CA SER A 93 6.20 -19.00 8.47
C SER A 93 4.84 -19.39 7.91
N SER A 94 3.80 -19.46 8.73
CA SER A 94 2.47 -19.84 8.29
C SER A 94 1.83 -18.78 7.38
N TYR A 95 0.99 -19.23 6.48
CA TYR A 95 0.13 -18.36 5.67
C TYR A 95 -1.31 -18.54 6.09
N VAL A 96 -2.03 -17.44 6.17
CA VAL A 96 -3.42 -17.39 6.59
C VAL A 96 -4.26 -16.59 5.61
N ASP A 97 -5.52 -16.91 5.56
CA ASP A 97 -6.54 -16.21 4.81
C ASP A 97 -7.32 -15.32 5.78
N LEU A 98 -7.36 -14.03 5.48
CA LEU A 98 -8.03 -13.01 6.28
C LEU A 98 -9.20 -12.42 5.49
N ARG A 99 -10.20 -11.90 6.21
CA ARG A 99 -11.35 -11.19 5.66
C ARG A 99 -11.35 -9.74 6.13
N PRO A 100 -10.72 -8.83 5.38
CA PRO A 100 -10.79 -7.40 5.66
C PRO A 100 -12.23 -6.89 5.58
N ASP A 101 -12.56 -5.91 6.43
CA ASP A 101 -13.91 -5.33 6.49
C ASP A 101 -14.19 -4.37 5.34
N ARG A 102 -13.13 -3.79 4.75
CA ARG A 102 -13.27 -2.82 3.66
C ARG A 102 -12.01 -2.64 2.84
N VAL A 103 -12.18 -2.00 1.68
CA VAL A 103 -11.11 -1.61 0.76
C VAL A 103 -11.13 -0.10 0.53
N ALA A 104 -9.95 0.54 0.55
CA ALA A 104 -9.77 1.92 0.11
C ALA A 104 -8.71 1.99 -1.00
N MET A 105 -9.01 2.67 -2.10
CA MET A 105 -8.10 2.78 -3.25
C MET A 105 -7.84 4.23 -3.61
N GLN A 106 -6.58 4.56 -3.91
CA GLN A 106 -6.24 5.85 -4.48
C GLN A 106 -6.35 5.83 -6.02
N ASP A 107 -6.57 6.97 -6.64
CA ASP A 107 -6.95 7.13 -8.05
C ASP A 107 -5.94 6.58 -9.06
N ALA A 108 -4.65 6.56 -8.76
CA ALA A 108 -3.66 6.05 -9.69
C ALA A 108 -3.66 4.51 -9.78
N THR A 109 -3.89 3.80 -8.66
CA THR A 109 -3.94 2.32 -8.63
C THR A 109 -5.34 1.77 -8.85
N ALA A 110 -6.38 2.51 -8.49
CA ALA A 110 -7.76 2.10 -8.64
C ALA A 110 -8.15 1.84 -10.11
N GLN A 111 -7.50 2.51 -11.08
CA GLN A 111 -7.81 2.35 -12.50
C GLN A 111 -7.75 0.88 -12.92
N MET A 112 -6.59 0.24 -12.75
CA MET A 112 -6.43 -1.17 -13.13
C MET A 112 -7.18 -2.13 -12.19
N ALA A 113 -7.30 -1.80 -10.91
CA ALA A 113 -8.08 -2.62 -9.97
C ALA A 113 -9.55 -2.70 -10.38
N TRP A 114 -10.17 -1.59 -10.73
CA TRP A 114 -11.56 -1.58 -11.23
C TRP A 114 -11.71 -2.28 -12.57
N LEU A 115 -10.79 -2.06 -13.52
CA LEU A 115 -10.83 -2.76 -14.81
C LEU A 115 -10.73 -4.29 -14.63
N GLN A 116 -9.90 -4.77 -13.70
CA GLN A 116 -9.85 -6.18 -13.35
C GLN A 116 -11.14 -6.65 -12.65
N PHE A 117 -11.67 -5.89 -11.68
CA PHE A 117 -12.91 -6.23 -11.00
C PHE A 117 -14.07 -6.43 -11.99
N MET A 118 -14.17 -5.58 -13.00
CA MET A 118 -15.20 -5.68 -14.06
C MET A 118 -15.17 -7.04 -14.78
N THR A 119 -13.98 -7.66 -14.93
CA THR A 119 -13.87 -8.98 -15.57
C THR A 119 -14.45 -10.11 -14.73
N ALA A 120 -14.63 -9.93 -13.43
CA ALA A 120 -15.24 -10.92 -12.55
C ALA A 120 -16.76 -11.09 -12.79
N GLY A 121 -17.40 -10.12 -13.45
CA GLY A 121 -18.83 -10.18 -13.79
C GLY A 121 -19.78 -10.08 -12.60
N LEU A 122 -19.32 -9.51 -11.49
CA LEU A 122 -20.14 -9.23 -10.30
C LEU A 122 -20.94 -7.96 -10.49
N ASP A 123 -22.13 -7.90 -9.90
CA ASP A 123 -22.99 -6.72 -9.93
C ASP A 123 -22.56 -5.65 -8.92
N LYS A 124 -21.93 -6.05 -7.82
CA LYS A 124 -21.47 -5.16 -6.74
C LYS A 124 -20.22 -5.70 -6.06
N VAL A 125 -19.48 -4.81 -5.38
CA VAL A 125 -18.38 -5.20 -4.50
C VAL A 125 -18.87 -6.00 -3.30
N ALA A 126 -18.05 -6.94 -2.84
CA ALA A 126 -18.39 -7.83 -1.72
C ALA A 126 -18.21 -7.16 -0.35
N VAL A 127 -17.38 -6.12 -0.26
CA VAL A 127 -17.12 -5.35 0.97
C VAL A 127 -17.23 -3.85 0.68
N PRO A 128 -17.53 -3.01 1.67
CA PRO A 128 -17.48 -1.56 1.52
C PRO A 128 -16.18 -1.11 0.89
N THR A 129 -16.26 -0.45 -0.27
CA THR A 129 -15.11 -0.02 -1.07
C THR A 129 -15.23 1.47 -1.39
N THR A 130 -14.11 2.18 -1.28
CA THR A 130 -14.05 3.60 -1.66
C THR A 130 -12.84 3.88 -2.55
N THR A 131 -13.02 4.80 -3.50
CA THR A 131 -11.96 5.33 -4.35
C THR A 131 -11.75 6.81 -4.06
N HIS A 132 -10.50 7.25 -3.95
CA HIS A 132 -10.11 8.58 -3.52
C HIS A 132 -9.24 9.25 -4.58
N ALA A 133 -9.61 10.45 -5.02
CA ALA A 133 -8.90 11.19 -6.07
C ALA A 133 -7.89 12.18 -5.47
N ASP A 134 -6.75 11.68 -5.00
CA ASP A 134 -5.74 12.45 -4.27
C ASP A 134 -4.30 12.33 -4.81
N HIS A 135 -4.01 11.40 -5.72
CA HIS A 135 -2.65 11.14 -6.22
C HIS A 135 -2.35 11.79 -7.58
N LEU A 136 -3.35 12.14 -8.39
CA LEU A 136 -3.15 12.70 -9.73
C LEU A 136 -3.14 14.24 -9.74
N ILE A 137 -3.14 14.89 -8.57
CA ILE A 137 -3.08 16.34 -8.43
C ILE A 137 -1.63 16.79 -8.30
N GLN A 138 -1.15 17.55 -9.29
CA GLN A 138 0.21 18.08 -9.30
C GLN A 138 0.25 19.46 -8.64
N ALA A 139 1.12 19.64 -7.66
CA ALA A 139 1.39 20.93 -7.04
C ALA A 139 2.32 21.78 -7.93
N LYS A 140 1.93 23.01 -8.23
CA LYS A 140 2.71 23.95 -9.03
C LYS A 140 2.59 25.39 -8.54
N VAL A 141 1.37 25.89 -8.44
CA VAL A 141 1.07 27.29 -8.12
C VAL A 141 0.50 27.41 -6.72
N GLU A 142 -0.76 27.01 -6.56
CA GLU A 142 -1.54 27.00 -5.32
C GLU A 142 -2.70 26.01 -5.41
N GLY A 143 -3.28 25.64 -4.28
CA GLY A 143 -4.26 24.55 -4.19
C GLY A 143 -5.45 24.69 -5.11
N LYS A 144 -6.06 25.87 -5.19
CA LYS A 144 -7.25 26.08 -6.04
C LYS A 144 -6.94 25.98 -7.53
N HIS A 145 -5.85 26.59 -7.95
CA HIS A 145 -5.40 26.54 -9.35
C HIS A 145 -5.01 25.11 -9.75
N ASP A 146 -4.23 24.45 -8.92
CA ASP A 146 -3.70 23.12 -9.19
C ASP A 146 -4.81 22.07 -9.23
N LEU A 147 -5.83 22.19 -8.36
CA LEU A 147 -7.01 21.35 -8.36
C LEU A 147 -7.85 21.49 -9.65
N LEU A 148 -8.08 22.74 -10.11
CA LEU A 148 -8.79 23.01 -11.36
C LEU A 148 -8.03 22.44 -12.57
N THR A 149 -6.71 22.55 -12.56
CA THR A 149 -5.83 22.01 -13.61
C THR A 149 -5.90 20.48 -13.62
N ALA A 150 -5.78 19.83 -12.46
CA ALA A 150 -5.86 18.39 -12.32
C ALA A 150 -7.22 17.85 -12.77
N SER A 151 -8.31 18.54 -12.41
CA SER A 151 -9.68 18.13 -12.80
C SER A 151 -9.85 18.11 -14.31
N LYS A 152 -9.24 19.05 -15.04
CA LYS A 152 -9.28 19.08 -16.51
C LYS A 152 -8.33 18.04 -17.14
N THR A 153 -7.11 17.94 -16.61
CA THR A 153 -6.08 17.05 -17.19
C THR A 153 -6.42 15.58 -16.98
N ASN A 154 -7.12 15.24 -15.89
CA ASN A 154 -7.48 13.88 -15.53
C ASN A 154 -8.99 13.62 -15.62
N GLU A 155 -9.77 14.48 -16.32
CA GLU A 155 -11.22 14.35 -16.45
C GLU A 155 -11.65 12.94 -16.85
N GLU A 156 -11.01 12.35 -17.85
CA GLU A 156 -11.28 10.99 -18.31
C GLU A 156 -11.13 9.94 -17.21
N VAL A 157 -10.08 10.06 -16.39
CA VAL A 157 -9.83 9.11 -15.30
C VAL A 157 -10.82 9.30 -14.17
N TYR A 158 -11.13 10.54 -13.81
CA TYR A 158 -12.10 10.83 -12.76
C TYR A 158 -13.51 10.40 -13.17
N ASP A 159 -13.91 10.65 -14.41
CA ASP A 159 -15.18 10.19 -14.98
C ASP A 159 -15.31 8.66 -14.97
N PHE A 160 -14.23 7.97 -15.33
CA PHE A 160 -14.16 6.51 -15.22
C PHE A 160 -14.35 6.05 -13.78
N LEU A 161 -13.56 6.60 -12.84
CA LEU A 161 -13.58 6.19 -11.44
C LEU A 161 -14.92 6.48 -10.76
N GLU A 162 -15.54 7.64 -11.06
CA GLU A 162 -16.88 7.97 -10.56
C GLU A 162 -17.93 6.99 -11.11
N SER A 163 -17.93 6.77 -12.42
CA SER A 163 -18.92 5.90 -13.07
C SER A 163 -18.79 4.43 -12.64
N VAL A 164 -17.58 3.92 -12.48
CA VAL A 164 -17.36 2.53 -12.04
C VAL A 164 -17.71 2.35 -10.57
N CYS A 165 -17.40 3.30 -9.70
CA CYS A 165 -17.84 3.29 -8.31
C CYS A 165 -19.37 3.29 -8.21
N ALA A 166 -20.03 4.17 -8.94
CA ALA A 166 -21.50 4.23 -9.01
C ALA A 166 -22.11 2.92 -9.51
N LYS A 167 -21.53 2.33 -10.57
CA LYS A 167 -22.02 1.07 -11.16
C LYS A 167 -21.95 -0.10 -10.19
N TYR A 168 -20.85 -0.22 -9.44
CA TYR A 168 -20.56 -1.41 -8.61
C TYR A 168 -20.78 -1.19 -7.12
N GLY A 169 -21.48 -0.12 -6.74
CA GLY A 169 -21.88 0.11 -5.35
C GLY A 169 -20.75 0.56 -4.43
N ALA A 170 -19.75 1.26 -4.96
CA ALA A 170 -18.64 1.83 -4.20
C ALA A 170 -18.77 3.34 -4.04
N GLY A 171 -18.13 3.92 -3.02
CA GLY A 171 -18.08 5.36 -2.82
C GLY A 171 -16.93 6.02 -3.59
N PHE A 172 -17.14 7.27 -4.02
CA PHE A 172 -16.13 8.07 -4.69
C PHE A 172 -15.88 9.39 -3.97
N TRP A 173 -14.64 9.63 -3.57
CA TRP A 173 -14.16 10.88 -3.02
C TRP A 173 -13.50 11.70 -4.13
N LYS A 174 -14.12 12.85 -4.46
CA LYS A 174 -13.70 13.74 -5.57
C LYS A 174 -12.30 14.33 -5.35
N PRO A 175 -11.63 14.83 -6.41
CA PRO A 175 -10.45 15.66 -6.27
C PRO A 175 -10.71 16.84 -5.31
N GLY A 176 -9.80 17.03 -4.33
CA GLY A 176 -9.95 18.05 -3.29
C GLY A 176 -10.60 17.58 -1.99
N SER A 177 -11.13 16.35 -1.94
CA SER A 177 -11.68 15.78 -0.70
C SER A 177 -10.64 15.65 0.41
N GLY A 178 -9.44 15.34 0.05
CA GLY A 178 -8.35 15.10 0.98
C GLY A 178 -7.51 13.90 0.60
N ILE A 179 -6.43 13.72 1.34
CA ILE A 179 -5.52 12.59 1.22
C ILE A 179 -6.24 11.36 1.75
N ILE A 180 -6.25 10.27 0.97
CA ILE A 180 -6.96 9.02 1.29
C ILE A 180 -6.84 8.61 2.77
N HIS A 181 -5.63 8.66 3.35
CA HIS A 181 -5.40 8.19 4.72
C HIS A 181 -6.01 9.09 5.79
N GLN A 182 -6.11 10.40 5.52
CA GLN A 182 -6.81 11.33 6.42
C GLN A 182 -8.32 11.11 6.34
N VAL A 183 -8.86 10.98 5.13
CA VAL A 183 -10.29 10.66 4.94
C VAL A 183 -10.65 9.32 5.58
N VAL A 184 -9.80 8.29 5.44
CA VAL A 184 -10.00 6.98 6.10
C VAL A 184 -10.00 7.13 7.62
N LEU A 185 -9.06 7.91 8.17
CA LEU A 185 -8.98 8.15 9.61
C LEU A 185 -10.22 8.86 10.15
N GLU A 186 -10.68 9.90 9.44
CA GLU A 186 -11.81 10.75 9.82
C GLU A 186 -13.16 10.04 9.70
N GLN A 187 -13.33 9.15 8.71
CA GLN A 187 -14.64 8.62 8.34
C GLN A 187 -14.79 7.12 8.56
N TYR A 188 -13.71 6.34 8.42
CA TYR A 188 -13.83 4.89 8.28
C TYR A 188 -13.11 4.06 9.33
N ALA A 189 -11.96 4.52 9.83
CA ALA A 189 -11.18 3.74 10.79
C ALA A 189 -11.88 3.63 12.15
N PHE A 190 -11.88 2.43 12.71
CA PHE A 190 -12.43 2.13 14.05
C PHE A 190 -11.57 1.08 14.77
N PRO A 191 -11.53 1.09 16.10
CA PRO A 191 -10.73 0.11 16.86
C PRO A 191 -11.17 -1.33 16.57
N GLY A 192 -10.22 -2.23 16.39
CA GLY A 192 -10.48 -3.65 16.16
C GLY A 192 -10.92 -4.04 14.75
N GLY A 193 -11.07 -3.08 13.84
CA GLY A 193 -11.40 -3.35 12.44
C GLY A 193 -10.17 -3.71 11.61
N MET A 194 -10.40 -4.12 10.35
CA MET A 194 -9.37 -4.44 9.39
C MET A 194 -9.65 -3.82 8.02
N ILE A 195 -8.71 -3.03 7.49
CA ILE A 195 -8.78 -2.43 6.16
C ILE A 195 -7.53 -2.78 5.34
N ILE A 196 -7.73 -3.02 4.05
CA ILE A 196 -6.64 -2.98 3.09
C ILE A 196 -6.79 -1.77 2.17
N GLY A 197 -5.66 -1.19 1.76
CA GLY A 197 -5.66 -0.03 0.87
C GLY A 197 -4.56 -0.10 -0.18
N THR A 198 -4.83 0.44 -1.36
CA THR A 198 -3.86 0.40 -2.47
C THR A 198 -2.79 1.49 -2.36
N ASP A 199 -2.44 1.85 -1.13
CA ASP A 199 -1.34 2.77 -0.83
C ASP A 199 -0.54 2.28 0.39
N SER A 200 0.77 2.51 0.37
CA SER A 200 1.70 2.05 1.41
C SER A 200 1.49 2.72 2.78
N HIS A 201 0.82 3.90 2.84
CA HIS A 201 0.53 4.60 4.10
C HIS A 201 -0.86 4.31 4.67
N THR A 202 -1.55 3.30 4.17
CA THR A 202 -2.78 2.76 4.78
C THR A 202 -2.62 2.48 6.28
N PRO A 203 -1.43 2.07 6.81
CA PRO A 203 -1.18 1.91 8.25
C PRO A 203 -1.52 3.11 9.13
N ASN A 204 -1.75 4.29 8.57
CA ASN A 204 -2.28 5.47 9.27
C ASN A 204 -3.53 5.14 10.13
N GLY A 205 -4.40 4.24 9.66
CA GLY A 205 -5.57 3.77 10.40
C GLY A 205 -5.27 3.06 11.72
N GLY A 206 -4.04 2.56 11.89
CA GLY A 206 -3.56 1.95 13.12
C GLY A 206 -3.53 2.90 14.32
N GLY A 207 -3.50 4.22 14.06
CA GLY A 207 -3.64 5.25 15.09
C GLY A 207 -4.99 5.25 15.79
N LEU A 208 -6.02 4.69 15.18
CA LEU A 208 -7.33 4.43 15.81
C LEU A 208 -7.53 2.94 16.17
N GLY A 209 -6.46 2.17 16.28
CA GLY A 209 -6.55 0.76 16.68
C GLY A 209 -7.10 -0.19 15.62
N MET A 210 -6.94 0.13 14.35
CA MET A 210 -7.33 -0.70 13.22
C MET A 210 -6.12 -1.42 12.63
N ILE A 211 -6.24 -2.67 12.25
CA ILE A 211 -5.25 -3.31 11.36
C ILE A 211 -5.46 -2.76 9.95
N ALA A 212 -4.56 -1.89 9.52
CA ALA A 212 -4.65 -1.20 8.25
C ALA A 212 -3.40 -1.49 7.42
N ILE A 213 -3.55 -2.11 6.26
CA ILE A 213 -2.42 -2.66 5.51
C ILE A 213 -2.42 -2.14 4.07
N GLY A 214 -1.25 -1.67 3.62
CA GLY A 214 -1.01 -1.29 2.23
C GLY A 214 -0.78 -2.52 1.35
N VAL A 215 -1.53 -2.64 0.26
CA VAL A 215 -1.51 -3.78 -0.67
C VAL A 215 -1.42 -3.35 -2.13
N GLY A 216 -1.20 -4.29 -3.03
CA GLY A 216 -1.31 -4.06 -4.48
C GLY A 216 -2.77 -4.07 -4.97
N GLY A 217 -2.98 -3.56 -6.20
CA GLY A 217 -4.30 -3.55 -6.83
C GLY A 217 -4.96 -4.93 -6.92
N ALA A 218 -4.19 -5.98 -7.22
CA ALA A 218 -4.69 -7.34 -7.31
C ALA A 218 -5.23 -7.88 -5.96
N ASP A 219 -4.60 -7.53 -4.84
CA ASP A 219 -5.08 -7.94 -3.52
C ASP A 219 -6.38 -7.20 -3.15
N ALA A 220 -6.48 -5.93 -3.54
CA ALA A 220 -7.73 -5.17 -3.39
C ALA A 220 -8.87 -5.81 -4.18
N VAL A 221 -8.61 -6.24 -5.43
CA VAL A 221 -9.60 -6.93 -6.27
C VAL A 221 -10.07 -8.24 -5.64
N ASP A 222 -9.17 -9.04 -5.04
CA ASP A 222 -9.57 -10.27 -4.36
C ASP A 222 -10.61 -9.98 -3.28
N VAL A 223 -10.35 -9.01 -2.41
CA VAL A 223 -11.27 -8.64 -1.32
C VAL A 223 -12.56 -8.04 -1.87
N MET A 224 -12.47 -7.17 -2.88
CA MET A 224 -13.64 -6.59 -3.55
C MET A 224 -14.54 -7.66 -4.18
N THR A 225 -13.97 -8.78 -4.62
CA THR A 225 -14.70 -9.91 -5.20
C THR A 225 -15.13 -10.97 -4.18
N GLY A 226 -14.82 -10.79 -2.90
CA GLY A 226 -15.19 -11.68 -1.82
C GLY A 226 -14.20 -12.82 -1.54
N PHE A 227 -13.05 -12.85 -2.23
CA PHE A 227 -11.98 -13.76 -1.84
C PHE A 227 -11.33 -13.34 -0.53
N PRO A 228 -10.88 -14.28 0.29
CA PRO A 228 -10.04 -13.94 1.42
C PRO A 228 -8.68 -13.44 0.95
N TRP A 229 -8.09 -12.52 1.72
CA TRP A 229 -6.76 -12.03 1.48
C TRP A 229 -5.72 -12.92 2.14
N ASN A 230 -4.83 -13.52 1.35
CA ASN A 230 -3.79 -14.44 1.82
C ASN A 230 -2.51 -13.70 2.21
N VAL A 231 -2.09 -13.84 3.46
CA VAL A 231 -0.89 -13.18 4.00
C VAL A 231 -0.10 -14.12 4.90
N ARG A 232 1.22 -13.90 4.98
CA ARG A 232 2.05 -14.60 5.96
C ARG A 232 1.78 -14.06 7.35
N TRP A 233 1.50 -14.97 8.32
CA TRP A 233 1.27 -14.59 9.71
C TRP A 233 2.48 -13.80 10.24
N PRO A 234 2.29 -12.53 10.66
CA PRO A 234 3.40 -11.63 10.89
C PRO A 234 4.17 -11.95 12.17
N LYS A 235 5.42 -11.52 12.23
CA LYS A 235 6.13 -11.31 13.48
C LYS A 235 5.56 -10.10 14.20
N LEU A 236 5.85 -9.96 15.49
CA LEU A 236 5.40 -8.84 16.30
C LEU A 236 6.59 -8.11 16.94
N ILE A 237 6.64 -6.80 16.72
CA ILE A 237 7.59 -5.91 17.38
C ILE A 237 6.79 -5.05 18.36
N GLY A 238 7.12 -5.14 19.65
CA GLY A 238 6.53 -4.30 20.68
C GLY A 238 7.36 -3.03 20.88
N VAL A 239 6.74 -1.85 20.83
CA VAL A 239 7.39 -0.59 21.17
C VAL A 239 6.79 -0.05 22.47
N HIS A 240 7.55 -0.14 23.54
CA HIS A 240 7.17 0.33 24.88
C HIS A 240 7.51 1.81 25.00
N LEU A 241 6.49 2.66 24.99
CA LEU A 241 6.61 4.10 25.21
C LEU A 241 6.40 4.44 26.68
N LYS A 242 7.32 5.19 27.28
CA LYS A 242 7.27 5.64 28.66
C LYS A 242 7.29 7.16 28.75
N GLY A 243 6.62 7.73 29.75
CA GLY A 243 6.61 9.16 30.01
C GLY A 243 5.77 9.97 29.05
N SER A 244 6.18 11.21 28.74
CA SER A 244 5.40 12.16 27.94
C SER A 244 6.32 13.03 27.05
N LEU A 245 5.79 13.41 25.88
CA LEU A 245 6.48 14.35 24.99
C LEU A 245 6.56 15.74 25.63
N ASN A 246 7.69 16.44 25.46
CA ASN A 246 7.97 17.72 26.08
C ASN A 246 8.53 18.75 25.08
N GLY A 247 8.12 20.00 25.25
CA GLY A 247 8.72 21.12 24.54
C GLY A 247 8.52 21.05 23.02
N TRP A 248 9.62 21.01 22.29
CA TRP A 248 9.66 20.92 20.83
C TRP A 248 9.47 19.50 20.30
N THR A 249 9.49 18.50 21.17
CA THR A 249 9.32 17.09 20.74
C THR A 249 7.88 16.82 20.35
N ALA A 250 7.69 16.12 19.24
CA ALA A 250 6.39 15.79 18.64
C ALA A 250 6.21 14.28 18.46
N PRO A 251 5.01 13.79 18.20
CA PRO A 251 4.78 12.38 17.84
C PRO A 251 5.62 11.92 16.64
N LYS A 252 5.93 12.84 15.72
CA LYS A 252 6.85 12.59 14.59
C LYS A 252 8.20 12.08 15.05
N ASP A 253 8.77 12.65 16.12
CA ASP A 253 10.10 12.30 16.62
C ASP A 253 10.15 10.86 17.16
N VAL A 254 9.03 10.32 17.63
CA VAL A 254 8.92 8.91 18.05
C VAL A 254 9.21 7.99 16.87
N ILE A 255 8.54 8.19 15.74
CA ILE A 255 8.73 7.30 14.59
C ILE A 255 10.07 7.56 13.87
N LEU A 256 10.58 8.79 13.91
CA LEU A 256 11.93 9.08 13.41
C LEU A 256 12.98 8.32 14.23
N LYS A 257 12.80 8.21 15.55
CA LYS A 257 13.63 7.41 16.45
C LYS A 257 13.47 5.91 16.22
N VAL A 258 12.25 5.42 16.00
CA VAL A 258 12.00 4.03 15.64
C VAL A 258 12.68 3.68 14.31
N ALA A 259 12.64 4.61 13.34
CA ALA A 259 13.33 4.43 12.05
C ALA A 259 14.86 4.36 12.20
N GLU A 260 15.44 5.12 13.13
CA GLU A 260 16.86 5.01 13.49
C GLU A 260 17.19 3.61 14.01
N ILE A 261 16.34 3.05 14.87
CA ILE A 261 16.59 1.77 15.56
C ILE A 261 16.38 0.58 14.61
N LEU A 262 15.27 0.57 13.88
CA LEU A 262 14.88 -0.56 13.00
C LEU A 262 15.46 -0.46 11.59
N THR A 263 15.87 0.73 11.17
CA THR A 263 16.22 1.04 9.77
C THR A 263 15.04 0.83 8.81
N VAL A 264 15.25 1.01 7.52
CA VAL A 264 14.22 0.84 6.48
C VAL A 264 13.78 -0.63 6.24
N LYS A 265 14.37 -1.59 6.93
CA LYS A 265 14.13 -3.04 6.73
C LYS A 265 13.77 -3.80 7.99
N GLY A 266 13.98 -3.25 9.17
CA GLY A 266 13.84 -3.98 10.44
C GLY A 266 12.42 -4.44 10.75
N GLY A 267 11.43 -3.73 10.23
CA GLY A 267 10.01 -4.10 10.38
C GLY A 267 9.49 -5.11 9.33
N THR A 268 10.33 -5.58 8.41
CA THR A 268 9.87 -6.41 7.29
C THR A 268 9.20 -7.70 7.76
N GLY A 269 7.93 -7.90 7.36
CA GLY A 269 7.12 -9.04 7.74
C GLY A 269 6.66 -9.04 9.20
N ALA A 270 6.73 -7.89 9.86
CA ALA A 270 6.25 -7.70 11.23
C ALA A 270 5.12 -6.66 11.31
N ILE A 271 4.33 -6.77 12.37
CA ILE A 271 3.44 -5.71 12.85
C ILE A 271 4.12 -5.04 14.05
N VAL A 272 4.11 -3.72 14.08
CA VAL A 272 4.61 -2.93 15.20
C VAL A 272 3.44 -2.54 16.10
N GLU A 273 3.41 -3.04 17.31
CA GLU A 273 2.40 -2.70 18.33
C GLU A 273 3.02 -1.79 19.38
N TYR A 274 2.40 -0.62 19.57
CA TYR A 274 2.83 0.38 20.56
C TYR A 274 2.04 0.22 21.86
N PHE A 275 2.71 0.30 23.01
CA PHE A 275 2.09 0.15 24.31
C PHE A 275 2.83 0.95 25.40
N GLY A 276 2.29 0.95 26.62
CA GLY A 276 2.84 1.67 27.75
C GLY A 276 2.08 2.97 28.07
N ASP A 277 2.43 3.60 29.18
CA ASP A 277 1.84 4.86 29.62
C ASP A 277 2.14 6.01 28.63
N GLY A 278 3.33 6.01 28.04
CA GLY A 278 3.67 6.96 26.99
C GLY A 278 2.80 6.85 25.74
N ALA A 279 2.34 5.64 25.39
CA ALA A 279 1.40 5.46 24.28
C ALA A 279 0.03 6.07 24.59
N SER A 280 -0.45 5.93 25.82
CA SER A 280 -1.73 6.52 26.26
C SER A 280 -1.68 8.05 26.39
N ASN A 281 -0.48 8.64 26.53
CA ASN A 281 -0.28 10.07 26.60
C ASN A 281 -0.24 10.77 25.22
N LEU A 282 -0.26 10.00 24.11
CA LEU A 282 -0.32 10.54 22.75
C LEU A 282 -1.76 10.80 22.30
N SER A 283 -1.94 11.84 21.49
CA SER A 283 -3.21 12.08 20.79
C SER A 283 -3.48 10.99 19.74
N ALA A 284 -4.72 10.82 19.34
CA ALA A 284 -5.10 9.89 18.26
C ALA A 284 -4.42 10.23 16.92
N THR A 285 -4.32 11.51 16.60
CA THR A 285 -3.62 11.99 15.39
C THR A 285 -2.12 11.79 15.46
N GLY A 286 -1.52 11.96 16.65
CA GLY A 286 -0.11 11.63 16.90
C GLY A 286 0.19 10.14 16.73
N LYS A 287 -0.69 9.26 17.21
CA LYS A 287 -0.62 7.81 16.97
C LYS A 287 -0.72 7.49 15.48
N ALA A 288 -1.62 8.16 14.75
CA ALA A 288 -1.77 8.01 13.31
C ALA A 288 -0.49 8.41 12.57
N THR A 289 0.16 9.52 12.96
CA THR A 289 1.48 9.94 12.44
C THR A 289 2.54 8.84 12.60
N ILE A 290 2.60 8.23 13.78
CA ILE A 290 3.56 7.16 14.09
C ILE A 290 3.28 5.92 13.23
N CYS A 291 2.03 5.48 13.17
CA CYS A 291 1.63 4.32 12.34
C CYS A 291 1.86 4.57 10.85
N ASN A 292 1.58 5.79 10.36
CA ASN A 292 1.77 6.18 8.97
C ASN A 292 3.19 5.91 8.49
N MET A 293 4.20 6.34 9.24
CA MET A 293 5.60 6.12 8.91
C MET A 293 6.12 4.70 9.24
N GLY A 294 5.30 3.82 9.79
CA GLY A 294 5.61 2.40 9.87
C GLY A 294 5.91 1.76 8.51
N ALA A 295 5.38 2.32 7.43
CA ALA A 295 5.72 1.93 6.06
C ALA A 295 7.22 2.13 5.75
N GLU A 296 7.86 3.13 6.34
CA GLU A 296 9.26 3.49 6.06
C GLU A 296 10.28 2.57 6.75
N ILE A 297 9.86 1.84 7.75
CA ILE A 297 10.68 0.79 8.40
C ILE A 297 10.40 -0.60 7.84
N GLY A 298 9.59 -0.69 6.77
CA GLY A 298 9.22 -1.94 6.11
C GLY A 298 8.18 -2.77 6.86
N ALA A 299 7.53 -2.24 7.89
CA ALA A 299 6.49 -2.96 8.64
C ALA A 299 5.28 -3.28 7.77
N THR A 300 4.66 -4.44 8.01
CA THR A 300 3.39 -4.82 7.39
C THR A 300 2.29 -3.83 7.77
N THR A 301 2.24 -3.46 9.04
CA THR A 301 1.45 -2.37 9.60
C THR A 301 1.96 -1.99 10.99
N SER A 302 1.37 -0.93 11.55
CA SER A 302 1.58 -0.49 12.93
C SER A 302 0.24 -0.26 13.61
N ILE A 303 0.15 -0.43 14.92
CA ILE A 303 -1.12 -0.33 15.63
C ILE A 303 -0.93 0.17 17.06
N PHE A 304 -1.89 0.97 17.54
CA PHE A 304 -2.08 1.34 18.94
C PHE A 304 -3.35 0.68 19.50
N PRO A 305 -3.39 0.29 20.77
CA PRO A 305 -4.61 -0.17 21.42
C PRO A 305 -5.59 1.00 21.61
N TYR A 306 -6.88 0.65 21.79
CA TYR A 306 -7.91 1.62 22.11
C TYR A 306 -7.67 2.29 23.48
N ASP A 307 -7.88 3.61 23.54
CA ASP A 307 -7.80 4.42 24.75
C ASP A 307 -8.68 5.68 24.71
N ASP A 308 -8.56 6.52 25.72
CA ASP A 308 -9.35 7.74 25.84
C ASP A 308 -9.07 8.77 24.73
N SER A 309 -7.85 8.82 24.17
CA SER A 309 -7.55 9.74 23.06
C SER A 309 -8.28 9.35 21.78
N ILE A 310 -8.33 8.05 21.49
CA ILE A 310 -9.11 7.49 20.39
C ILE A 310 -10.60 7.75 20.60
N ASN A 311 -11.08 7.55 21.84
CA ASN A 311 -12.47 7.84 22.17
C ASN A 311 -12.84 9.31 21.91
N ARG A 312 -12.02 10.26 22.38
CA ARG A 312 -12.24 11.70 22.13
C ARG A 312 -12.23 12.04 20.63
N TYR A 313 -11.32 11.46 19.86
CA TYR A 313 -11.24 11.69 18.43
C TYR A 313 -12.50 11.19 17.69
N LEU A 314 -12.99 10.00 18.04
CA LEU A 314 -14.24 9.46 17.48
C LEU A 314 -15.44 10.37 17.78
N HIS A 315 -15.56 10.88 19.00
CA HIS A 315 -16.60 11.86 19.33
C HIS A 315 -16.44 13.16 18.54
N SER A 316 -15.22 13.66 18.39
CA SER A 316 -14.95 14.91 17.68
C SER A 316 -15.21 14.82 16.16
N THR A 317 -15.09 13.63 15.57
CA THR A 317 -15.38 13.35 14.15
C THR A 317 -16.81 12.85 13.93
N ASP A 318 -17.73 13.16 14.86
CA ASP A 318 -19.15 12.83 14.76
C ASP A 318 -19.41 11.31 14.58
N ARG A 319 -18.68 10.50 15.37
CA ARG A 319 -18.79 9.03 15.43
C ARG A 319 -18.95 8.57 16.88
N SER A 320 -19.88 9.21 17.60
CA SER A 320 -20.11 8.96 19.02
C SER A 320 -20.66 7.56 19.28
N ASP A 321 -21.45 7.03 18.36
CA ASP A 321 -21.94 5.64 18.39
C ASP A 321 -20.80 4.63 18.34
N VAL A 322 -19.83 4.84 17.47
CA VAL A 322 -18.60 4.02 17.39
C VAL A 322 -17.77 4.12 18.66
N ALA A 323 -17.63 5.34 19.23
CA ALA A 323 -16.91 5.56 20.47
C ALA A 323 -17.52 4.79 21.65
N GLU A 324 -18.85 4.84 21.81
CA GLU A 324 -19.55 4.13 22.88
C GLU A 324 -19.49 2.60 22.70
N LEU A 325 -19.61 2.12 21.46
CA LEU A 325 -19.51 0.70 21.15
C LEU A 325 -18.08 0.18 21.41
N ALA A 326 -17.04 0.93 21.01
CA ALA A 326 -15.66 0.60 21.29
C ALA A 326 -15.36 0.57 22.78
N LYS A 327 -15.85 1.55 23.53
CA LYS A 327 -15.71 1.60 24.99
C LYS A 327 -16.34 0.38 25.68
N SER A 328 -17.50 -0.06 25.20
CA SER A 328 -18.19 -1.23 25.74
C SER A 328 -17.44 -2.55 25.45
N ASN A 329 -16.54 -2.57 24.48
CA ASN A 329 -15.74 -3.72 24.07
C ASN A 329 -14.24 -3.55 24.35
N GLN A 330 -13.86 -2.61 25.22
CA GLN A 330 -12.47 -2.20 25.46
C GLN A 330 -11.54 -3.38 25.80
N GLU A 331 -12.03 -4.40 26.49
CA GLU A 331 -11.23 -5.60 26.85
C GLU A 331 -10.70 -6.37 25.63
N HIS A 332 -11.43 -6.33 24.52
CA HIS A 332 -11.02 -6.96 23.26
C HIS A 332 -10.11 -6.05 22.42
N LEU A 333 -10.15 -4.75 22.68
CA LEU A 333 -9.47 -3.70 21.92
C LEU A 333 -8.12 -3.27 22.53
N THR A 334 -7.61 -4.05 23.46
CA THR A 334 -6.29 -3.89 24.10
C THR A 334 -5.60 -5.25 24.21
N ALA A 335 -4.29 -5.27 24.47
CA ALA A 335 -3.57 -6.51 24.77
C ALA A 335 -4.08 -7.13 26.08
N ASP A 336 -3.89 -8.44 26.24
CA ASP A 336 -4.15 -9.09 27.53
C ASP A 336 -3.19 -8.55 28.60
N PRO A 337 -3.61 -8.40 29.87
CA PRO A 337 -2.80 -7.75 30.92
C PRO A 337 -1.42 -8.41 31.13
N GLU A 338 -1.30 -9.72 30.96
CA GLU A 338 -0.07 -10.47 31.12
C GLU A 338 0.97 -10.10 30.04
N VAL A 339 0.51 -9.74 28.84
CA VAL A 339 1.38 -9.27 27.76
C VAL A 339 2.10 -7.98 28.17
N LEU A 340 1.41 -7.07 28.84
CA LEU A 340 1.98 -5.80 29.29
C LEU A 340 2.92 -5.96 30.49
N GLN A 341 2.76 -7.04 31.26
CA GLN A 341 3.62 -7.35 32.41
C GLN A 341 4.93 -8.01 32.00
N SER A 342 4.94 -8.80 30.93
CA SER A 342 6.10 -9.56 30.44
C SER A 342 6.19 -9.49 28.90
N PRO A 343 6.35 -8.30 28.29
CA PRO A 343 6.26 -8.13 26.84
C PRO A 343 7.29 -8.98 26.06
N GLU A 344 8.46 -9.25 26.65
CA GLU A 344 9.50 -10.07 26.02
C GLU A 344 9.08 -11.54 25.79
N GLU A 345 8.03 -12.01 26.48
CA GLU A 345 7.47 -13.36 26.29
C GLU A 345 6.50 -13.42 25.10
N TYR A 346 5.96 -12.28 24.69
CA TYR A 346 4.87 -12.20 23.71
C TYR A 346 5.26 -11.54 22.38
N PHE A 347 6.26 -10.68 22.38
CA PHE A 347 6.78 -10.03 21.17
C PHE A 347 8.07 -10.71 20.70
N ASP A 348 8.31 -10.76 19.38
CA ASP A 348 9.56 -11.28 18.82
C ASP A 348 10.74 -10.31 19.07
N GLN A 349 10.45 -9.03 19.30
CA GLN A 349 11.38 -7.98 19.67
C GLN A 349 10.65 -6.92 20.48
N VAL A 350 11.31 -6.38 21.50
CA VAL A 350 10.80 -5.24 22.29
C VAL A 350 11.79 -4.07 22.15
N ILE A 351 11.24 -2.87 21.90
CA ILE A 351 12.00 -1.61 21.85
C ILE A 351 11.40 -0.70 22.93
N GLU A 352 12.25 -0.06 23.72
CA GLU A 352 11.83 0.90 24.73
C GLU A 352 12.24 2.32 24.33
N ILE A 353 11.32 3.28 24.40
CA ILE A 353 11.56 4.70 24.16
C ILE A 353 11.01 5.52 25.34
N ASP A 354 11.89 6.26 25.98
CA ASP A 354 11.59 7.21 27.05
C ASP A 354 11.28 8.58 26.42
N LEU A 355 10.00 8.93 26.38
CA LEU A 355 9.52 10.18 25.76
C LEU A 355 9.99 11.43 26.50
N ASP A 356 10.26 11.35 27.81
CA ASP A 356 10.79 12.48 28.59
C ASP A 356 12.22 12.84 28.15
N LYS A 357 12.95 11.88 27.57
CA LYS A 357 14.32 12.05 27.09
C LYS A 357 14.43 12.27 25.59
N LEU A 358 13.36 11.95 24.86
CA LEU A 358 13.36 12.12 23.40
C LEU A 358 13.57 13.59 23.03
N ARG A 359 14.36 13.82 22.00
CA ARG A 359 14.64 15.17 21.47
C ARG A 359 14.09 15.29 20.04
N PRO A 360 13.84 16.50 19.54
CA PRO A 360 13.46 16.70 18.14
C PRO A 360 14.49 16.12 17.19
N HIS A 361 14.03 15.31 16.26
CA HIS A 361 14.84 14.61 15.24
C HIS A 361 14.63 15.19 13.85
N ILE A 362 15.66 15.06 13.02
CA ILE A 362 15.60 15.32 11.59
C ILE A 362 16.34 14.22 10.85
N ASN A 363 15.63 13.51 9.98
CA ASN A 363 16.17 12.34 9.28
C ASN A 363 16.43 12.66 7.81
N GLY A 364 17.50 12.10 7.27
CA GLY A 364 17.91 12.31 5.88
C GLY A 364 19.34 12.89 5.75
N PRO A 365 19.79 13.22 4.53
CA PRO A 365 19.04 13.09 3.27
C PRO A 365 19.03 11.66 2.74
N HIS A 366 18.24 11.41 1.68
CA HIS A 366 18.20 10.20 0.88
C HIS A 366 17.58 8.95 1.50
N THR A 367 17.44 8.89 2.82
CA THR A 367 16.82 7.76 3.53
C THR A 367 16.17 8.23 4.83
N PRO A 368 15.00 7.69 5.20
CA PRO A 368 14.30 8.13 6.42
C PRO A 368 14.90 7.58 7.72
N ASP A 369 15.88 6.69 7.67
CA ASP A 369 16.55 6.09 8.83
C ASP A 369 17.90 6.75 9.17
N LEU A 370 18.38 7.69 8.37
CA LEU A 370 19.56 8.50 8.71
C LEU A 370 19.16 9.61 9.68
N ALA A 371 19.08 9.27 10.95
CA ALA A 371 18.57 10.11 12.01
C ALA A 371 19.66 10.91 12.73
N ARG A 372 19.28 12.09 13.25
CA ARG A 372 20.04 12.91 14.20
C ARG A 372 19.13 13.86 14.94
N GLU A 373 19.61 14.39 16.07
CA GLU A 373 18.92 15.52 16.70
C GLU A 373 19.03 16.77 15.82
N VAL A 374 17.98 17.61 15.79
CA VAL A 374 17.91 18.80 14.90
C VAL A 374 19.12 19.71 15.06
N GLN A 375 19.61 19.89 16.30
CA GLN A 375 20.75 20.74 16.63
C GLN A 375 22.08 20.28 16.01
N GLU A 376 22.21 19.03 15.60
CA GLU A 376 23.41 18.45 15.01
C GLU A 376 23.50 18.67 13.50
N LEU A 377 22.35 18.92 12.83
CA LEU A 377 22.26 18.98 11.37
C LEU A 377 23.19 20.01 10.74
N GLY A 378 23.29 21.20 11.33
CA GLY A 378 24.13 22.25 10.78
C GLY A 378 25.63 21.90 10.73
N ALA A 379 26.14 21.25 11.78
CA ALA A 379 27.52 20.75 11.85
C ALA A 379 27.77 19.64 10.82
N GLU A 380 26.84 18.70 10.73
CA GLU A 380 26.93 17.58 9.78
C GLU A 380 26.82 18.07 8.33
N ALA A 381 25.92 19.00 8.04
CA ALA A 381 25.79 19.59 6.70
C ALA A 381 27.10 20.25 6.24
N LYS A 382 27.77 21.01 7.13
CA LYS A 382 29.07 21.61 6.83
C LYS A 382 30.15 20.55 6.59
N SER A 383 30.15 19.48 7.39
CA SER A 383 31.12 18.38 7.26
C SER A 383 30.95 17.61 5.94
N ASN A 384 29.70 17.41 5.48
CA ASN A 384 29.39 16.69 4.26
C ASN A 384 29.35 17.59 3.01
N GLY A 385 29.54 18.91 3.16
CA GLY A 385 29.47 19.87 2.06
C GLY A 385 28.05 20.02 1.48
N TRP A 386 27.01 19.74 2.28
CA TRP A 386 25.61 19.95 1.86
C TRP A 386 25.29 21.46 1.86
N PRO A 387 24.44 21.95 0.95
CA PRO A 387 23.97 23.33 1.00
C PRO A 387 23.28 23.62 2.34
N LEU A 388 23.63 24.75 2.96
CA LEU A 388 22.99 25.16 4.21
C LEU A 388 21.67 25.87 3.96
N LYS A 389 21.56 26.57 2.81
CA LYS A 389 20.35 27.33 2.46
C LYS A 389 19.21 26.36 2.07
N ILE A 390 18.07 26.59 2.68
CA ILE A 390 16.82 25.86 2.35
C ILE A 390 16.18 26.52 1.14
N SER A 391 15.85 25.74 0.10
CA SER A 391 15.14 26.17 -1.09
C SER A 391 13.62 26.18 -0.89
N ALA A 392 13.10 25.12 -0.22
CA ALA A 392 11.69 25.02 0.11
C ALA A 392 11.47 24.27 1.44
N ALA A 393 10.37 24.59 2.09
CA ALA A 393 9.88 23.97 3.31
C ALA A 393 8.43 23.54 3.10
N LEU A 394 8.10 22.31 3.48
CA LEU A 394 6.79 21.71 3.19
C LEU A 394 6.19 21.10 4.46
N ILE A 395 5.00 21.57 4.85
CA ILE A 395 4.23 21.06 6.00
C ILE A 395 2.97 20.40 5.49
N GLY A 396 2.67 19.19 5.98
CA GLY A 396 1.45 18.47 5.64
C GLY A 396 1.71 17.03 5.22
N SER A 397 1.10 16.60 4.12
CA SER A 397 0.92 15.21 3.68
C SER A 397 0.03 14.40 4.64
N CYS A 398 -0.21 13.11 4.34
CA CYS A 398 -1.00 12.26 5.24
C CYS A 398 -0.38 12.08 6.63
N THR A 399 0.92 12.32 6.78
CA THR A 399 1.65 12.09 8.02
C THR A 399 1.44 13.19 9.05
N ASN A 400 1.55 14.47 8.63
CA ASN A 400 1.51 15.61 9.53
C ASN A 400 0.65 16.76 8.98
N SER A 401 -0.63 16.50 8.86
CA SER A 401 -1.62 17.48 8.40
C SER A 401 -2.87 17.52 9.27
N SER A 402 -2.82 16.92 10.45
CA SER A 402 -3.90 16.98 11.42
C SER A 402 -4.10 18.38 11.96
N TYR A 403 -5.25 18.62 12.62
CA TYR A 403 -5.50 19.88 13.30
C TYR A 403 -4.43 20.20 14.36
N GLU A 404 -3.96 19.19 15.09
CA GLU A 404 -2.88 19.33 16.09
C GLU A 404 -1.56 19.72 15.43
N ASP A 405 -1.14 19.05 14.35
CA ASP A 405 0.08 19.38 13.60
C ASP A 405 0.06 20.83 13.09
N ILE A 406 -1.07 21.22 12.53
CA ILE A 406 -1.25 22.56 11.97
C ILE A 406 -1.24 23.62 13.08
N THR A 407 -1.89 23.39 14.24
CA THR A 407 -1.88 24.35 15.35
C THR A 407 -0.50 24.54 15.95
N ARG A 408 0.31 23.45 16.08
CA ARG A 408 1.70 23.53 16.54
C ARG A 408 2.55 24.41 15.59
N ALA A 409 2.51 24.15 14.31
CA ALA A 409 3.24 24.94 13.33
C ALA A 409 2.73 26.40 13.23
N ALA A 410 1.41 26.61 13.28
CA ALA A 410 0.77 27.92 13.25
C ALA A 410 1.14 28.77 14.49
N SER A 411 1.34 28.17 15.67
CA SER A 411 1.78 28.90 16.85
C SER A 411 3.11 29.59 16.63
N ILE A 412 4.06 28.93 15.96
CA ILE A 412 5.36 29.47 15.59
C ILE A 412 5.22 30.54 14.49
N ALA A 413 4.38 30.30 13.48
CA ALA A 413 4.12 31.27 12.42
C ALA A 413 3.50 32.57 12.97
N ARG A 414 2.54 32.45 13.87
CA ARG A 414 1.87 33.58 14.55
C ARG A 414 2.85 34.41 15.39
N GLU A 415 3.73 33.76 16.14
CA GLU A 415 4.77 34.42 16.91
C GLU A 415 5.73 35.17 15.96
N ALA A 416 6.21 34.50 14.93
CA ALA A 416 7.11 35.10 13.93
C ALA A 416 6.49 36.33 13.25
N ALA A 417 5.19 36.23 12.86
CA ALA A 417 4.47 37.35 12.23
C ALA A 417 4.34 38.57 13.12
N LYS A 418 4.17 38.41 14.47
CA LYS A 418 4.15 39.53 15.44
C LYS A 418 5.46 40.32 15.46
N HIS A 419 6.56 39.66 15.12
CA HIS A 419 7.89 40.27 15.05
C HIS A 419 8.30 40.65 13.61
N GLY A 420 7.36 40.65 12.67
CA GLY A 420 7.62 40.98 11.28
C GLY A 420 8.47 39.96 10.52
N LEU A 421 8.73 38.81 11.09
CA LEU A 421 9.47 37.72 10.44
C LEU A 421 8.66 37.06 9.34
N LYS A 422 9.32 36.64 8.28
CA LYS A 422 8.74 35.87 7.18
C LYS A 422 9.62 34.68 6.85
N SER A 423 9.03 33.66 6.20
CA SER A 423 9.82 32.55 5.65
C SER A 423 10.91 33.08 4.69
N LYS A 424 12.10 32.55 4.82
CA LYS A 424 13.24 32.87 3.95
C LYS A 424 13.39 31.91 2.77
N CYS A 425 12.47 30.93 2.65
CA CYS A 425 12.38 30.01 1.54
C CYS A 425 10.90 29.86 1.11
N ARG A 426 10.61 29.18 0.02
CA ARG A 426 9.25 28.84 -0.37
C ARG A 426 8.65 27.93 0.71
N LEU A 427 7.57 28.37 1.34
CA LEU A 427 6.87 27.61 2.38
C LEU A 427 5.52 27.14 1.84
N LEU A 428 5.29 25.83 1.86
CA LEU A 428 4.10 25.17 1.32
C LEU A 428 3.36 24.43 2.42
N ILE A 429 2.04 24.61 2.50
CA ILE A 429 1.16 23.97 3.50
C ILE A 429 0.15 23.11 2.77
N THR A 430 0.08 21.82 3.11
CA THR A 430 -0.90 20.88 2.56
C THR A 430 -1.86 20.45 3.66
N PRO A 431 -3.13 20.92 3.68
CA PRO A 431 -4.14 20.38 4.58
C PRO A 431 -4.42 18.91 4.27
N GLY A 432 -4.74 18.11 5.29
CA GLY A 432 -4.94 16.67 5.14
C GLY A 432 -6.23 16.29 4.45
N SER A 433 -7.28 17.05 4.70
CA SER A 433 -8.62 16.82 4.17
C SER A 433 -9.37 18.13 4.01
N GLU A 434 -10.52 18.08 3.34
CA GLU A 434 -11.42 19.20 3.25
C GLU A 434 -11.96 19.62 4.64
N GLN A 435 -12.25 18.63 5.48
CA GLN A 435 -12.66 18.87 6.87
C GLN A 435 -11.58 19.63 7.66
N VAL A 436 -10.32 19.22 7.56
CA VAL A 436 -9.20 19.93 8.20
C VAL A 436 -9.04 21.31 7.58
N ARG A 437 -9.06 21.46 6.23
CA ARG A 437 -8.92 22.72 5.54
C ARG A 437 -9.99 23.75 5.98
N ALA A 438 -11.24 23.33 6.00
CA ALA A 438 -12.35 24.18 6.42
C ALA A 438 -12.21 24.61 7.88
N THR A 439 -11.86 23.65 8.76
CA THR A 439 -11.67 23.90 10.21
C THR A 439 -10.53 24.89 10.47
N ILE A 440 -9.35 24.67 9.90
CA ILE A 440 -8.20 25.57 10.08
C ILE A 440 -8.39 26.95 9.43
N THR A 441 -9.22 27.02 8.39
CA THR A 441 -9.65 28.30 7.79
C THR A 441 -10.55 29.07 8.73
N ARG A 442 -11.60 28.42 9.23
CA ARG A 442 -12.55 28.99 10.22
C ARG A 442 -11.82 29.52 11.46
N ASP A 443 -10.85 28.75 11.97
CA ASP A 443 -10.12 29.05 13.19
C ASP A 443 -8.93 30.02 12.97
N GLY A 444 -8.75 30.52 11.74
CA GLY A 444 -7.78 31.57 11.39
C GLY A 444 -6.32 31.07 11.27
N LEU A 445 -6.09 29.77 11.32
CA LEU A 445 -4.73 29.21 11.28
C LEU A 445 -4.06 29.37 9.92
N LEU A 446 -4.82 29.35 8.81
CA LEU A 446 -4.26 29.62 7.48
C LEU A 446 -3.74 31.06 7.36
N ALA A 447 -4.41 32.02 7.98
CA ALA A 447 -3.97 33.41 8.00
C ALA A 447 -2.62 33.59 8.72
N ASP A 448 -2.35 32.80 9.77
CA ASP A 448 -1.05 32.81 10.45
C ASP A 448 0.09 32.37 9.50
N PHE A 449 -0.13 31.34 8.69
CA PHE A 449 0.83 30.88 7.69
C PHE A 449 1.01 31.88 6.53
N GLU A 450 -0.09 32.44 6.02
CA GLU A 450 -0.06 33.45 4.97
C GLU A 450 0.69 34.71 5.43
N ALA A 451 0.53 35.09 6.71
CA ALA A 451 1.23 36.23 7.30
C ALA A 451 2.75 36.07 7.24
N VAL A 452 3.29 34.87 7.27
CA VAL A 452 4.73 34.59 7.12
C VAL A 452 5.14 34.24 5.69
N GLY A 453 4.21 34.29 4.73
CA GLY A 453 4.45 34.08 3.30
C GLY A 453 4.31 32.64 2.81
N ALA A 454 3.52 31.82 3.48
CA ALA A 454 3.22 30.47 3.04
C ALA A 454 2.20 30.46 1.87
N VAL A 455 2.27 29.41 1.05
CA VAL A 455 1.29 29.07 0.01
C VAL A 455 0.56 27.80 0.42
N VAL A 456 -0.77 27.81 0.35
CA VAL A 456 -1.59 26.63 0.65
C VAL A 456 -1.81 25.82 -0.62
N LEU A 457 -1.47 24.55 -0.57
CA LEU A 457 -1.65 23.59 -1.66
C LEU A 457 -3.03 22.90 -1.59
N ALA A 458 -3.36 22.16 -2.63
CA ALA A 458 -4.53 21.29 -2.64
C ALA A 458 -4.43 20.18 -1.58
N ASN A 459 -5.58 19.72 -1.07
CA ASN A 459 -5.70 18.60 -0.14
C ASN A 459 -5.39 17.28 -0.88
N ALA A 460 -4.12 17.00 -1.14
CA ALA A 460 -3.67 15.91 -1.98
C ALA A 460 -2.27 15.45 -1.60
N CYS A 461 -1.84 14.29 -2.09
CA CYS A 461 -0.48 13.79 -1.85
C CYS A 461 0.60 14.68 -2.47
N GLY A 462 0.38 15.26 -3.65
CA GLY A 462 1.21 16.27 -4.28
C GLY A 462 2.72 16.01 -4.20
N PRO A 463 3.49 16.92 -3.60
CA PRO A 463 4.96 16.77 -3.52
C PRO A 463 5.43 15.52 -2.78
N CYS A 464 4.61 14.96 -1.88
CA CYS A 464 4.99 13.75 -1.13
C CYS A 464 5.21 12.52 -2.03
N ILE A 465 4.55 12.49 -3.20
CA ILE A 465 4.66 11.38 -4.17
C ILE A 465 5.32 11.78 -5.49
N GLY A 466 5.96 12.94 -5.54
CA GLY A 466 6.61 13.43 -6.75
C GLY A 466 5.70 14.17 -7.72
N GLN A 467 4.48 14.49 -7.34
CA GLN A 467 3.58 15.35 -8.08
C GLN A 467 3.84 16.82 -7.72
N TRP A 468 5.05 17.31 -8.08
CA TRP A 468 5.49 18.67 -7.82
C TRP A 468 6.29 19.21 -8.99
N ASP A 469 5.75 20.26 -9.62
CA ASP A 469 6.41 21.00 -10.69
C ASP A 469 7.07 22.26 -10.12
N ARG A 470 8.41 22.29 -10.12
CA ARG A 470 9.23 23.42 -9.65
C ARG A 470 9.79 24.28 -10.80
N SER A 471 9.34 24.07 -12.02
CA SER A 471 9.90 24.72 -13.21
C SER A 471 9.81 26.25 -13.20
N GLU A 472 8.89 26.83 -12.42
CA GLU A 472 8.70 28.27 -12.27
C GLU A 472 9.41 28.86 -11.03
N GLU A 473 10.09 28.05 -10.22
CA GLU A 473 10.81 28.52 -9.04
C GLU A 473 12.11 29.19 -9.42
N THR A 474 12.24 30.47 -9.07
CA THR A 474 13.45 31.26 -9.40
C THR A 474 14.69 30.86 -8.59
N ASN A 475 14.54 30.14 -7.52
CA ASN A 475 15.61 29.71 -6.61
C ASN A 475 15.89 28.18 -6.70
N HIS A 476 15.37 27.53 -7.72
CA HIS A 476 15.62 26.13 -8.03
C HIS A 476 16.06 25.97 -9.48
N GLU A 477 17.15 25.24 -9.69
CA GLU A 477 17.68 24.86 -10.99
C GLU A 477 17.90 23.34 -10.97
N THR A 478 17.23 22.62 -11.85
CA THR A 478 17.32 21.17 -11.95
C THR A 478 18.77 20.71 -12.12
N GLY A 479 19.19 19.71 -11.34
CA GLY A 479 20.54 19.19 -11.32
C GLY A 479 21.52 19.98 -10.42
N THR A 480 21.07 21.07 -9.80
CA THR A 480 21.86 21.81 -8.83
C THR A 480 21.55 21.36 -7.41
N PRO A 481 22.54 21.02 -6.58
CA PRO A 481 22.32 20.63 -5.19
C PRO A 481 21.51 21.67 -4.42
N ASN A 482 20.39 21.28 -3.87
CA ASN A 482 19.52 22.12 -3.06
C ASN A 482 18.93 21.33 -1.89
N VAL A 483 18.47 22.03 -0.86
CA VAL A 483 17.89 21.43 0.35
C VAL A 483 16.43 21.76 0.46
N ILE A 484 15.61 20.74 0.73
CA ILE A 484 14.23 20.90 1.19
C ILE A 484 14.07 20.27 2.58
N VAL A 485 13.21 20.89 3.41
CA VAL A 485 12.81 20.34 4.71
C VAL A 485 11.32 20.07 4.70
N THR A 486 10.91 18.89 5.16
CA THR A 486 9.51 18.47 5.04
C THR A 486 9.02 17.79 6.32
N SER A 487 7.72 17.87 6.57
CA SER A 487 7.06 17.02 7.57
C SER A 487 6.48 15.74 6.95
N TYR A 488 6.86 15.41 5.73
CA TYR A 488 6.39 14.23 4.98
C TYR A 488 6.97 12.94 5.56
N ASN A 489 6.77 11.84 4.85
CA ASN A 489 7.19 10.52 5.31
C ASN A 489 8.44 9.98 4.61
N ARG A 490 8.71 10.36 3.36
CA ARG A 490 9.79 9.83 2.52
C ARG A 490 10.70 10.92 2.00
N ASN A 491 11.99 10.59 1.89
CA ASN A 491 13.03 11.48 1.40
C ASN A 491 14.05 10.79 0.49
N PHE A 492 13.65 9.68 -0.15
CA PHE A 492 14.51 9.00 -1.13
C PHE A 492 14.84 9.92 -2.30
N PRO A 493 15.99 9.71 -2.99
CA PRO A 493 16.35 10.50 -4.16
C PRO A 493 15.24 10.56 -5.20
N LYS A 494 15.00 11.73 -5.79
CA LYS A 494 13.93 12.00 -6.77
C LYS A 494 12.50 11.92 -6.22
N ARG A 495 12.30 11.67 -4.94
CA ARG A 495 10.97 11.37 -4.39
C ARG A 495 10.00 12.55 -4.51
N ASN A 496 10.44 13.78 -4.25
CA ASN A 496 9.54 14.91 -4.12
C ASN A 496 9.33 15.68 -5.44
N ASP A 497 10.41 15.99 -6.17
CA ASP A 497 10.41 16.84 -7.36
C ASP A 497 11.06 16.19 -8.60
N GLY A 498 11.42 14.91 -8.49
CA GLY A 498 12.09 14.18 -9.58
C GLY A 498 13.58 14.48 -9.75
N ASP A 499 14.12 15.48 -9.04
CA ASP A 499 15.52 15.86 -9.14
C ASP A 499 16.40 15.06 -8.17
N PRO A 500 17.40 14.30 -8.66
CA PRO A 500 18.32 13.56 -7.79
C PRO A 500 19.24 14.46 -6.96
N SER A 501 19.36 15.75 -7.30
CA SER A 501 20.20 16.74 -6.63
C SER A 501 19.48 17.39 -5.43
N THR A 502 18.18 17.12 -5.24
CA THR A 502 17.41 17.61 -4.10
C THR A 502 17.70 16.76 -2.87
N LEU A 503 18.26 17.40 -1.84
CA LEU A 503 18.50 16.80 -0.52
C LEU A 503 17.27 17.05 0.36
N ALA A 504 16.46 16.04 0.54
CA ALA A 504 15.23 16.12 1.33
C ALA A 504 15.46 15.62 2.77
N PHE A 505 15.03 16.42 3.74
CA PHE A 505 15.05 16.09 5.16
C PHE A 505 13.63 16.01 5.70
N VAL A 506 13.43 15.08 6.65
CA VAL A 506 12.14 14.83 7.27
C VAL A 506 12.20 15.13 8.77
N THR A 507 11.27 15.96 9.27
CA THR A 507 11.16 16.34 10.68
C THR A 507 9.71 16.70 11.03
N SER A 508 9.46 17.19 12.25
CA SER A 508 8.13 17.63 12.69
C SER A 508 7.69 18.96 12.04
N PRO A 509 6.38 19.24 11.93
CA PRO A 509 5.84 20.46 11.30
C PRO A 509 6.36 21.76 11.91
N GLU A 510 6.41 21.86 13.23
CA GLU A 510 6.94 23.03 13.95
C GLU A 510 8.43 23.24 13.71
N THR A 511 9.20 22.16 13.62
CA THR A 511 10.61 22.22 13.26
C THR A 511 10.79 22.69 11.82
N VAL A 512 9.98 22.19 10.88
CA VAL A 512 9.96 22.68 9.48
C VAL A 512 9.66 24.19 9.47
N MET A 513 8.68 24.64 10.25
CA MET A 513 8.31 26.06 10.33
C MET A 513 9.48 26.92 10.82
N ALA A 514 10.14 26.52 11.91
CA ALA A 514 11.29 27.23 12.45
C ALA A 514 12.47 27.31 11.46
N LEU A 515 12.78 26.20 10.80
CA LEU A 515 13.83 26.14 9.77
C LEU A 515 13.48 27.00 8.54
N ALA A 516 12.20 27.08 8.16
CA ALA A 516 11.74 27.95 7.07
C ALA A 516 11.93 29.43 7.39
N LEU A 517 11.64 29.85 8.63
CA LEU A 517 11.89 31.21 9.12
C LEU A 517 13.40 31.54 9.17
N ALA A 518 14.22 30.59 9.56
CA ALA A 518 15.68 30.72 9.55
C ALA A 518 16.26 30.75 8.12
N GLY A 519 15.69 29.98 7.20
CA GLY A 519 16.14 29.78 5.81
C GLY A 519 17.42 28.97 5.68
N THR A 520 17.83 28.27 6.76
CA THR A 520 19.07 27.50 6.81
C THR A 520 18.90 26.28 7.70
N VAL A 521 19.52 25.16 7.34
CA VAL A 521 19.62 23.96 8.18
C VAL A 521 20.61 24.12 9.34
N ASP A 522 21.40 25.18 9.34
CA ASP A 522 22.33 25.55 10.43
C ASP A 522 21.63 26.47 11.45
N PHE A 523 20.47 26.05 11.91
CA PHE A 523 19.67 26.73 12.92
C PHE A 523 19.16 25.75 13.98
N ASP A 524 19.38 26.09 15.24
CA ASP A 524 18.81 25.33 16.38
C ASP A 524 17.48 25.95 16.79
N PRO A 525 16.33 25.31 16.55
CA PRO A 525 15.03 25.86 16.93
C PRO A 525 14.84 26.05 18.44
N ILE A 526 15.59 25.29 19.24
CA ILE A 526 15.43 25.23 20.70
C ILE A 526 16.21 26.35 21.40
N ASN A 527 17.46 26.58 20.97
CA ASN A 527 18.38 27.50 21.65
C ASN A 527 18.77 28.70 20.78
N GLY A 528 18.43 28.69 19.50
CA GLY A 528 18.79 29.72 18.54
C GLY A 528 17.87 30.94 18.63
N SER A 529 18.25 32.00 17.93
CA SER A 529 17.45 33.22 17.78
C SER A 529 17.41 33.67 16.33
N LEU A 530 16.28 34.20 15.90
CA LEU A 530 16.07 34.81 14.59
C LEU A 530 16.26 36.33 14.69
N GLN A 531 16.89 36.92 13.66
CA GLN A 531 17.06 38.35 13.59
C GLN A 531 15.88 39.00 12.84
N THR A 532 15.24 39.98 13.45
CA THR A 532 14.22 40.84 12.84
C THR A 532 14.84 41.85 11.87
N ALA A 533 14.00 42.53 11.08
CA ALA A 533 14.46 43.62 10.20
C ALA A 533 15.09 44.79 10.97
N ASP A 534 14.67 45.03 12.20
CA ASP A 534 15.18 46.10 13.08
C ASP A 534 16.45 45.68 13.83
N GLY A 535 16.91 44.46 13.68
CA GLY A 535 18.13 43.91 14.27
C GLY A 535 17.95 43.21 15.62
N ASP A 536 16.72 43.12 16.13
CA ASP A 536 16.42 42.42 17.38
C ASP A 536 16.58 40.90 17.21
N GLN A 537 17.00 40.24 18.29
CA GLN A 537 17.12 38.78 18.34
C GLN A 537 15.91 38.18 19.04
N ILE A 538 15.16 37.33 18.33
CA ILE A 538 13.96 36.68 18.85
C ILE A 538 14.22 35.18 18.97
N ALA A 539 14.14 34.64 20.16
CA ALA A 539 14.06 33.19 20.39
C ALA A 539 12.60 32.75 20.24
N LEU A 540 12.37 31.67 19.47
CA LEU A 540 11.03 31.12 19.27
C LEU A 540 10.56 30.42 20.56
N SER A 541 9.30 30.63 20.92
CA SER A 541 8.67 29.93 22.03
C SER A 541 8.47 28.46 21.73
N THR A 542 8.24 27.66 22.78
CA THR A 542 7.82 26.25 22.64
C THR A 542 6.51 26.18 21.83
N PRO A 543 6.41 25.31 20.81
CA PRO A 543 5.19 25.15 20.04
C PRO A 543 3.98 24.76 20.87
N GLU A 544 2.87 25.45 20.65
CA GLU A 544 1.58 25.14 21.30
C GLU A 544 0.67 24.40 20.33
N GLY A 545 0.25 23.17 20.70
CA GLY A 545 -0.68 22.35 19.93
C GLY A 545 -2.04 22.23 20.61
N ILE A 546 -3.08 22.14 19.80
CA ILE A 546 -4.44 21.86 20.24
C ILE A 546 -4.84 20.52 19.62
N GLU A 547 -5.07 19.50 20.45
CA GLU A 547 -5.38 18.13 20.01
C GLU A 547 -6.57 18.10 19.05
N LEU A 548 -7.67 18.75 19.45
CA LEU A 548 -8.94 18.76 18.72
C LEU A 548 -9.50 20.18 18.66
N PRO A 549 -10.20 20.56 17.57
CA PRO A 549 -10.76 21.90 17.44
C PRO A 549 -11.80 22.18 18.53
N PRO A 550 -11.67 23.26 19.33
CA PRO A 550 -12.57 23.55 20.44
C PRO A 550 -14.03 23.72 20.04
N SER A 551 -14.29 24.14 18.78
CA SER A 551 -15.64 24.30 18.22
C SER A 551 -16.10 23.10 17.39
N GLY A 552 -15.42 21.95 17.50
CA GLY A 552 -15.63 20.79 16.63
C GLY A 552 -15.04 21.00 15.23
N PHE A 553 -15.01 19.94 14.45
CA PHE A 553 -14.61 20.03 13.04
C PHE A 553 -15.69 20.70 12.18
N ASP A 554 -15.26 21.46 11.20
CA ASP A 554 -16.10 21.98 10.12
C ASP A 554 -16.04 20.94 8.97
N PRO A 555 -17.18 20.38 8.54
CA PRO A 555 -17.17 19.36 7.50
C PRO A 555 -16.68 19.89 6.12
N GLY A 556 -16.69 21.19 5.90
CA GLY A 556 -16.32 21.81 4.63
C GLY A 556 -17.32 21.51 3.51
N GLU A 557 -16.84 21.44 2.28
CA GLU A 557 -17.65 21.13 1.11
C GLU A 557 -17.96 19.64 1.02
N GLU A 558 -19.16 19.28 0.52
CA GLU A 558 -19.52 17.88 0.29
C GLU A 558 -18.77 17.35 -0.94
N THR A 559 -17.84 16.46 -0.70
CA THR A 559 -16.94 15.90 -1.71
C THR A 559 -17.12 14.39 -1.92
N PHE A 560 -17.97 13.75 -1.15
CA PHE A 560 -18.29 12.33 -1.28
C PHE A 560 -19.45 12.11 -2.24
N ILE A 561 -19.30 11.16 -3.16
CA ILE A 561 -20.35 10.66 -4.04
C ILE A 561 -20.72 9.26 -3.61
N ALA A 562 -21.90 9.10 -3.04
CA ALA A 562 -22.46 7.81 -2.72
C ALA A 562 -22.93 7.08 -4.00
N PRO A 563 -22.82 5.74 -4.05
CA PRO A 563 -23.41 4.99 -5.14
C PRO A 563 -24.94 5.10 -5.11
N PRO A 564 -25.61 5.16 -6.27
CA PRO A 564 -27.07 5.21 -6.33
C PRO A 564 -27.66 3.86 -5.91
N GLU A 565 -28.88 3.88 -5.39
CA GLU A 565 -29.61 2.65 -5.00
C GLU A 565 -29.79 1.67 -6.18
N ASN A 566 -30.08 2.22 -7.37
CA ASN A 566 -30.21 1.44 -8.60
C ASN A 566 -29.14 1.86 -9.61
N ALA A 567 -28.21 0.96 -9.88
CA ALA A 567 -27.10 1.14 -10.81
C ALA A 567 -27.20 0.26 -12.08
N THR A 568 -28.30 -0.47 -12.27
CA THR A 568 -28.44 -1.49 -13.32
C THR A 568 -28.22 -0.92 -14.73
N GLU A 569 -28.74 0.29 -15.00
CA GLU A 569 -28.64 0.95 -16.31
C GLU A 569 -27.40 1.84 -16.46
N LEU A 570 -26.57 1.96 -15.42
CA LEU A 570 -25.37 2.80 -15.50
C LEU A 570 -24.31 2.13 -16.38
N GLU A 571 -23.70 2.93 -17.24
CA GLU A 571 -22.56 2.53 -18.05
C GLU A 571 -21.27 3.11 -17.46
N VAL A 572 -20.22 2.32 -17.48
CA VAL A 572 -18.88 2.78 -17.09
C VAL A 572 -18.28 3.58 -18.24
N LYS A 573 -17.79 4.78 -17.94
CA LYS A 573 -17.26 5.70 -18.94
C LYS A 573 -15.80 5.35 -19.29
N VAL A 574 -15.58 4.69 -20.42
CA VAL A 574 -14.27 4.47 -21.01
C VAL A 574 -14.34 4.80 -22.51
N SER A 575 -13.56 5.77 -22.94
CA SER A 575 -13.47 6.11 -24.36
C SER A 575 -12.78 4.98 -25.14
N PRO A 576 -13.33 4.51 -26.26
CA PRO A 576 -12.69 3.51 -27.08
C PRO A 576 -11.38 3.99 -27.75
N THR A 577 -11.12 5.29 -27.70
CA THR A 577 -9.89 5.92 -28.23
C THR A 577 -9.00 6.47 -27.13
N SER A 578 -9.21 6.05 -25.89
CA SER A 578 -8.38 6.48 -24.78
C SER A 578 -6.96 5.93 -24.89
N ASP A 579 -5.97 6.77 -24.56
CA ASP A 579 -4.59 6.32 -24.38
C ASP A 579 -4.30 5.83 -22.96
N ARG A 580 -5.20 6.13 -22.00
CA ARG A 580 -5.00 5.89 -20.56
C ARG A 580 -5.81 4.73 -20.01
N LEU A 581 -6.96 4.44 -20.59
CA LEU A 581 -7.94 3.47 -20.11
C LEU A 581 -8.31 2.48 -21.21
N GLN A 582 -8.40 1.20 -20.87
CA GLN A 582 -8.80 0.13 -21.78
C GLN A 582 -9.67 -0.87 -21.02
N LEU A 583 -10.88 -1.13 -21.52
CA LEU A 583 -11.68 -2.23 -21.01
C LEU A 583 -10.95 -3.55 -21.23
N LEU A 584 -10.91 -4.38 -20.20
CA LEU A 584 -10.23 -5.67 -20.24
C LEU A 584 -11.20 -6.76 -20.70
N GLU A 585 -10.73 -7.62 -21.58
CA GLU A 585 -11.39 -8.89 -21.87
C GLU A 585 -10.85 -9.98 -20.94
N PRO A 586 -11.71 -10.90 -20.45
CA PRO A 586 -11.25 -12.05 -19.69
C PRO A 586 -10.22 -12.87 -20.50
N PHE A 587 -9.16 -13.27 -19.85
CA PHE A 587 -8.17 -14.15 -20.50
C PHE A 587 -8.81 -15.49 -20.88
N PRO A 588 -8.40 -16.07 -22.03
CA PRO A 588 -8.97 -17.35 -22.47
C PRO A 588 -8.64 -18.46 -21.49
N ALA A 589 -9.60 -19.34 -21.27
CA ALA A 589 -9.42 -20.56 -20.48
C ALA A 589 -8.36 -21.47 -21.15
N TRP A 590 -7.70 -22.30 -20.33
CA TRP A 590 -6.83 -23.35 -20.84
C TRP A 590 -7.62 -24.33 -21.71
N ASP A 591 -7.09 -24.70 -22.88
CA ASP A 591 -7.75 -25.54 -23.88
C ASP A 591 -7.75 -27.05 -23.55
N GLY A 592 -7.14 -27.45 -22.43
CA GLY A 592 -7.02 -28.84 -22.00
C GLY A 592 -5.84 -29.60 -22.63
N ASN A 593 -5.00 -28.93 -23.41
CA ASN A 593 -3.85 -29.54 -24.08
C ASN A 593 -2.53 -29.18 -23.40
N ASP A 594 -1.52 -30.01 -23.60
CA ASP A 594 -0.13 -29.67 -23.25
C ASP A 594 0.34 -28.45 -24.08
N TYR A 595 1.26 -27.69 -23.53
CA TYR A 595 1.86 -26.58 -24.27
C TYR A 595 3.04 -27.08 -25.09
N GLU A 596 3.00 -26.84 -26.40
CA GLU A 596 3.99 -27.38 -27.30
C GLU A 596 4.78 -26.31 -28.04
N ASN A 597 6.06 -26.59 -28.21
CA ASN A 597 6.95 -25.84 -29.13
C ASN A 597 7.03 -24.32 -28.84
N LEU A 598 6.98 -23.93 -27.56
CA LEU A 598 7.03 -22.55 -27.11
C LEU A 598 8.41 -21.94 -27.36
N PRO A 599 8.53 -20.81 -28.08
CA PRO A 599 9.77 -20.03 -28.14
C PRO A 599 10.05 -19.38 -26.76
N ILE A 600 11.31 -19.15 -26.48
CA ILE A 600 11.75 -18.36 -25.33
C ILE A 600 11.69 -16.89 -25.73
N LEU A 601 10.89 -16.06 -25.02
CA LEU A 601 10.89 -14.63 -25.23
C LEU A 601 12.13 -13.99 -24.60
N VAL A 602 12.43 -14.32 -23.37
CA VAL A 602 13.59 -13.85 -22.62
C VAL A 602 14.09 -14.94 -21.66
N LYS A 603 15.40 -15.11 -21.57
CA LYS A 603 16.07 -15.79 -20.49
C LYS A 603 16.84 -14.74 -19.70
N ALA A 604 16.35 -14.39 -18.52
CA ALA A 604 16.92 -13.33 -17.71
C ALA A 604 18.13 -13.82 -16.91
N LYS A 605 19.18 -13.00 -16.82
CA LYS A 605 20.39 -13.25 -16.04
C LYS A 605 20.42 -12.39 -14.77
N GLY A 606 20.59 -13.02 -13.63
CA GLY A 606 20.69 -12.34 -12.35
C GLY A 606 19.36 -11.75 -11.88
N LYS A 607 19.37 -10.54 -11.29
CA LYS A 607 18.15 -9.91 -10.76
C LYS A 607 17.08 -9.71 -11.83
N PHE A 608 15.90 -10.23 -11.58
CA PHE A 608 14.74 -10.09 -12.44
C PHE A 608 13.54 -9.62 -11.63
N THR A 609 13.61 -8.34 -11.21
CA THR A 609 12.63 -7.69 -10.33
C THR A 609 11.37 -7.28 -11.10
N THR A 610 10.32 -6.89 -10.37
CA THR A 610 9.10 -6.32 -10.98
C THR A 610 9.40 -5.05 -11.77
N ASP A 611 10.45 -4.27 -11.44
CA ASP A 611 10.90 -3.12 -12.23
C ASP A 611 11.56 -3.51 -13.55
N HIS A 612 12.15 -4.70 -13.63
CA HIS A 612 12.68 -5.22 -14.88
C HIS A 612 11.58 -5.80 -15.79
N ILE A 613 10.47 -6.25 -15.19
CA ILE A 613 9.33 -6.84 -15.92
C ILE A 613 8.36 -5.77 -16.41
N SER A 614 7.92 -4.89 -15.51
CA SER A 614 6.99 -3.78 -15.77
C SER A 614 7.46 -2.55 -15.00
N MET A 615 8.26 -1.70 -15.65
CA MET A 615 8.86 -0.55 -14.97
C MET A 615 7.87 0.57 -14.68
N ALA A 616 8.18 1.32 -13.64
CA ALA A 616 7.47 2.53 -13.24
C ALA A 616 7.90 3.77 -14.07
N GLY A 617 7.78 4.96 -13.52
CA GLY A 617 8.17 6.22 -14.14
C GLY A 617 7.17 6.68 -15.20
N PRO A 618 7.60 7.08 -16.41
CA PRO A 618 6.70 7.62 -17.45
C PRO A 618 5.58 6.67 -17.89
N TRP A 619 5.74 5.38 -17.65
CA TRP A 619 4.75 4.35 -18.00
C TRP A 619 3.53 4.37 -17.10
N LEU A 620 3.62 4.98 -15.91
CA LEU A 620 2.53 5.02 -14.93
C LEU A 620 1.27 5.71 -15.45
N LYS A 621 1.38 6.59 -16.46
CA LYS A 621 0.22 7.19 -17.11
C LYS A 621 -0.65 6.18 -17.87
N TYR A 622 -0.11 5.00 -18.22
CA TYR A 622 -0.81 3.94 -18.91
C TYR A 622 -1.31 2.81 -18.00
N ARG A 623 -1.31 3.02 -16.69
CA ARG A 623 -1.73 1.99 -15.72
C ARG A 623 -3.11 1.39 -15.99
N GLY A 624 -4.04 2.17 -16.52
CA GLY A 624 -5.37 1.72 -16.91
C GLY A 624 -5.47 1.16 -18.33
N HIS A 625 -4.35 1.06 -19.09
CA HIS A 625 -4.37 0.65 -20.51
C HIS A 625 -3.37 -0.46 -20.76
N LEU A 626 -3.82 -1.71 -20.75
CA LEU A 626 -2.96 -2.90 -20.76
C LEU A 626 -2.13 -2.99 -22.07
N GLU A 627 -2.69 -2.64 -23.21
CA GLU A 627 -1.96 -2.60 -24.50
C GLU A 627 -0.80 -1.61 -24.45
N ASN A 628 -1.04 -0.38 -23.95
CA ASN A 628 -0.03 0.67 -23.96
C ASN A 628 1.06 0.41 -22.92
N ILE A 629 0.69 -0.03 -21.69
CA ILE A 629 1.69 -0.31 -20.66
C ILE A 629 2.55 -1.50 -21.02
N SER A 630 2.03 -2.48 -21.79
CA SER A 630 2.81 -3.62 -22.27
C SER A 630 3.95 -3.22 -23.22
N GLY A 631 4.02 -1.94 -23.61
CA GLY A 631 5.18 -1.37 -24.29
C GLY A 631 6.44 -1.29 -23.44
N ASN A 632 6.35 -1.54 -22.11
CA ASN A 632 7.51 -1.60 -21.22
C ASN A 632 7.92 -3.03 -20.82
N LEU A 633 7.18 -4.05 -21.27
CA LEU A 633 7.37 -5.44 -20.87
C LEU A 633 8.84 -5.89 -21.06
N TYR A 634 9.49 -6.24 -19.97
CA TYR A 634 10.89 -6.70 -19.89
C TYR A 634 11.96 -5.71 -20.39
N LEU A 635 11.67 -4.42 -20.57
CA LEU A 635 12.68 -3.43 -20.99
C LEU A 635 13.87 -3.31 -20.02
N GLY A 636 13.70 -3.67 -18.76
CA GLY A 636 14.78 -3.70 -17.78
C GLY A 636 15.50 -5.04 -17.66
N ALA A 637 15.08 -6.07 -18.37
CA ALA A 637 15.65 -7.41 -18.26
C ALA A 637 17.04 -7.50 -18.93
N VAL A 638 17.99 -8.10 -18.21
CA VAL A 638 19.30 -8.46 -18.75
C VAL A 638 19.19 -9.83 -19.40
N ASN A 639 19.41 -9.90 -20.70
CA ASN A 639 19.38 -11.16 -21.44
C ASN A 639 20.58 -12.06 -21.03
N ALA A 640 20.32 -13.33 -20.76
CA ALA A 640 21.37 -14.29 -20.43
C ALA A 640 22.22 -14.68 -21.66
N PHE A 641 21.69 -14.50 -22.86
CA PHE A 641 22.41 -14.71 -24.10
C PHE A 641 23.31 -13.51 -24.43
N GLU A 642 24.53 -13.77 -24.89
CA GLU A 642 25.51 -12.72 -25.14
C GLU A 642 25.19 -11.90 -26.38
N GLY A 643 25.63 -10.64 -26.39
CA GLY A 643 25.57 -9.76 -27.55
C GLY A 643 24.35 -8.85 -27.60
N TYR A 644 23.53 -8.81 -26.57
CA TYR A 644 22.35 -7.94 -26.47
C TYR A 644 22.53 -6.82 -25.43
N GLU A 645 21.96 -5.67 -25.74
CA GLU A 645 21.73 -4.61 -24.77
C GLU A 645 20.58 -5.01 -23.81
N VAL A 646 20.49 -4.31 -22.68
CA VAL A 646 19.39 -4.49 -21.71
C VAL A 646 18.05 -4.24 -22.42
N GLY A 647 17.11 -5.15 -22.26
CA GLY A 647 15.78 -5.05 -22.87
C GLY A 647 15.68 -5.58 -24.31
N TYR A 648 16.75 -6.13 -24.87
CA TYR A 648 16.81 -6.64 -26.24
C TYR A 648 17.01 -8.15 -26.30
N GLY A 649 16.49 -8.75 -27.37
CA GLY A 649 16.64 -10.17 -27.71
C GLY A 649 16.39 -10.44 -29.18
N LYS A 650 16.37 -11.71 -29.55
CA LYS A 650 16.13 -12.15 -30.91
C LYS A 650 14.68 -12.55 -31.11
N ASN A 651 14.02 -11.95 -32.08
CA ASN A 651 12.71 -12.41 -32.53
C ASN A 651 12.88 -13.69 -33.36
N LEU A 652 12.40 -14.81 -32.82
CA LEU A 652 12.57 -16.12 -33.48
C LEU A 652 11.62 -16.33 -34.67
N LEU A 653 10.67 -15.42 -34.94
CA LEU A 653 9.82 -15.44 -36.13
C LEU A 653 10.48 -14.69 -37.29
N THR A 654 11.16 -13.58 -37.04
CA THR A 654 11.77 -12.73 -38.07
C THR A 654 13.29 -12.90 -38.17
N GLY A 655 13.94 -13.35 -37.09
CA GLY A 655 15.39 -13.43 -36.98
C GLY A 655 16.09 -12.13 -36.61
N GLU A 656 15.33 -11.04 -36.40
CA GLU A 656 15.82 -9.69 -36.07
C GLU A 656 16.07 -9.51 -34.57
N THR A 657 17.02 -8.62 -34.25
CA THR A 657 17.21 -8.14 -32.87
C THR A 657 16.26 -6.98 -32.62
N GLN A 658 15.41 -7.10 -31.60
CA GLN A 658 14.38 -6.13 -31.26
C GLN A 658 14.27 -6.02 -29.74
N THR A 659 13.53 -5.01 -29.24
CA THR A 659 13.18 -4.94 -27.83
C THR A 659 12.21 -6.06 -27.46
N PHE A 660 12.23 -6.51 -26.20
CA PHE A 660 11.30 -7.57 -25.75
C PHE A 660 9.82 -7.22 -25.94
N PRO A 661 9.35 -5.96 -25.70
CA PRO A 661 7.96 -5.60 -26.02
C PRO A 661 7.63 -5.75 -27.53
N GLU A 662 8.53 -5.38 -28.42
CA GLU A 662 8.33 -5.54 -29.89
C GLU A 662 8.25 -7.03 -30.27
N ILE A 663 9.12 -7.86 -29.70
CA ILE A 663 9.08 -9.32 -29.93
C ILE A 663 7.76 -9.90 -29.39
N ALA A 664 7.37 -9.53 -28.15
CA ALA A 664 6.13 -10.01 -27.53
C ALA A 664 4.88 -9.58 -28.33
N ARG A 665 4.89 -8.36 -28.90
CA ARG A 665 3.82 -7.89 -29.79
C ARG A 665 3.80 -8.69 -31.09
N SER A 666 4.95 -8.93 -31.72
CA SER A 666 5.09 -9.76 -32.93
C SER A 666 4.56 -11.19 -32.69
N TYR A 667 4.86 -11.78 -31.53
CA TYR A 667 4.35 -13.09 -31.14
C TYR A 667 2.83 -13.08 -30.92
N HIS A 668 2.32 -12.02 -30.26
CA HIS A 668 0.89 -11.87 -30.06
C HIS A 668 0.12 -11.74 -31.38
N GLU A 669 0.59 -10.91 -32.31
CA GLU A 669 0.00 -10.75 -33.66
C GLU A 669 0.03 -12.05 -34.48
N ALA A 670 1.08 -12.86 -34.30
CA ALA A 670 1.20 -14.16 -34.90
C ALA A 670 0.45 -15.29 -34.20
N ASN A 671 -0.25 -14.99 -33.08
CA ASN A 671 -0.86 -15.96 -32.19
C ASN A 671 0.13 -17.04 -31.71
N GLN A 672 1.37 -16.64 -31.42
CA GLN A 672 2.45 -17.52 -30.98
C GLN A 672 2.64 -17.41 -29.47
N PRO A 673 2.18 -18.38 -28.66
CA PRO A 673 2.50 -18.44 -27.24
C PRO A 673 3.99 -18.61 -26.98
N TRP A 674 4.45 -18.18 -25.81
CA TRP A 674 5.86 -18.19 -25.44
C TRP A 674 6.10 -18.47 -23.95
N VAL A 675 7.36 -18.73 -23.61
CA VAL A 675 7.85 -18.95 -22.25
C VAL A 675 8.88 -17.90 -21.87
N VAL A 676 8.87 -17.51 -20.59
CA VAL A 676 9.94 -16.72 -19.97
C VAL A 676 10.77 -17.60 -19.04
N ILE A 677 12.09 -17.42 -19.07
CA ILE A 677 13.02 -18.10 -18.18
C ILE A 677 13.63 -17.07 -17.22
N GLY A 678 13.38 -17.25 -15.94
CA GLY A 678 13.90 -16.42 -14.85
C GLY A 678 15.13 -17.05 -14.16
N ASP A 679 15.94 -16.20 -13.54
CA ASP A 679 17.00 -16.61 -12.63
C ASP A 679 16.47 -16.70 -11.19
N GLU A 680 17.28 -16.42 -10.18
CA GLU A 680 16.86 -16.47 -8.77
C GLU A 680 15.92 -15.33 -8.40
N ASN A 681 14.92 -15.65 -7.57
CA ASN A 681 13.96 -14.70 -6.99
C ASN A 681 13.23 -13.82 -8.04
N MET A 682 12.76 -14.45 -9.13
CA MET A 682 12.03 -13.75 -10.18
C MET A 682 10.82 -12.99 -9.62
N GLY A 683 10.72 -11.70 -9.96
CA GLY A 683 9.63 -10.83 -9.54
C GLY A 683 9.80 -10.21 -8.15
N GLU A 684 11.04 -10.21 -7.60
CA GLU A 684 11.36 -9.46 -6.39
C GLU A 684 10.99 -7.97 -6.55
N GLY A 685 10.56 -7.33 -5.46
CA GLY A 685 10.26 -5.90 -5.42
C GLY A 685 8.80 -5.60 -5.09
N SER A 686 8.31 -4.46 -5.58
CA SER A 686 6.92 -4.02 -5.32
C SER A 686 5.90 -4.98 -5.92
N SER A 687 4.79 -5.19 -5.21
CA SER A 687 3.66 -5.94 -5.77
C SER A 687 3.07 -5.17 -6.95
N ARG A 688 3.23 -5.73 -8.15
CA ARG A 688 2.69 -5.15 -9.39
C ARG A 688 1.94 -6.21 -10.18
N GLU A 689 0.63 -6.06 -10.23
CA GLU A 689 -0.24 -6.90 -11.03
C GLU A 689 0.13 -6.84 -12.53
N HIS A 690 0.55 -5.68 -13.02
CA HIS A 690 1.00 -5.49 -14.40
C HIS A 690 2.13 -6.44 -14.79
N ALA A 691 3.06 -6.73 -13.87
CA ALA A 691 4.16 -7.65 -14.12
C ALA A 691 3.70 -9.10 -14.39
N ALA A 692 2.45 -9.45 -14.09
CA ALA A 692 1.83 -10.73 -14.46
C ALA A 692 0.80 -10.56 -15.59
N MET A 693 0.08 -9.43 -15.63
CA MET A 693 -0.93 -9.18 -16.65
C MET A 693 -0.33 -8.96 -18.04
N GLU A 694 0.75 -8.17 -18.14
CA GLU A 694 1.41 -7.86 -19.42
C GLU A 694 1.95 -9.10 -20.13
N PRO A 695 2.71 -10.01 -19.47
CA PRO A 695 3.12 -11.27 -20.09
C PRO A 695 1.91 -12.07 -20.54
N ARG A 696 0.89 -12.25 -19.69
CA ARG A 696 -0.30 -13.02 -20.03
C ARG A 696 -1.06 -12.42 -21.20
N PHE A 697 -1.22 -11.12 -21.23
CA PHE A 697 -1.85 -10.37 -22.33
C PHE A 697 -1.11 -10.58 -23.66
N ARG A 698 0.22 -10.66 -23.63
CA ARG A 698 1.07 -10.92 -24.81
C ARG A 698 1.28 -12.39 -25.10
N LEU A 699 0.43 -13.29 -24.59
CA LEU A 699 0.47 -14.75 -24.78
C LEU A 699 1.65 -15.46 -24.09
N GLY A 700 2.22 -14.87 -23.04
CA GLY A 700 3.10 -15.59 -22.13
C GLY A 700 2.29 -16.59 -21.32
N LEU A 701 2.52 -17.89 -21.49
CA LEU A 701 1.77 -18.93 -20.82
C LEU A 701 2.54 -19.56 -19.66
N VAL A 702 3.86 -19.60 -19.77
CA VAL A 702 4.73 -20.31 -18.81
C VAL A 702 5.86 -19.39 -18.38
N ALA A 703 6.12 -19.39 -17.09
CA ALA A 703 7.31 -18.80 -16.49
C ALA A 703 8.10 -19.90 -15.76
N ILE A 704 9.36 -20.13 -16.13
CA ILE A 704 10.22 -21.12 -15.47
C ILE A 704 11.38 -20.38 -14.83
N ALA A 705 11.63 -20.56 -13.53
CA ALA A 705 12.70 -19.86 -12.84
C ALA A 705 13.45 -20.78 -11.87
N ARG A 706 14.67 -20.40 -11.46
CA ARG A 706 15.37 -21.04 -10.35
C ARG A 706 14.64 -20.87 -9.04
N SER A 707 14.01 -19.69 -8.84
CA SER A 707 13.08 -19.41 -7.75
C SER A 707 12.22 -18.17 -8.06
N PHE A 708 11.12 -18.03 -7.35
CA PHE A 708 10.21 -16.88 -7.49
C PHE A 708 10.12 -16.08 -6.19
N ALA A 709 9.95 -14.77 -6.32
CA ALA A 709 9.33 -13.98 -5.29
C ALA A 709 7.85 -14.38 -5.17
N ARG A 710 7.41 -14.74 -3.96
CA ARG A 710 6.10 -15.38 -3.77
C ARG A 710 4.92 -14.56 -4.28
N ILE A 711 4.91 -13.24 -4.02
CA ILE A 711 3.80 -12.38 -4.47
C ILE A 711 3.69 -12.43 -5.99
N HIS A 712 4.82 -12.39 -6.70
CA HIS A 712 4.84 -12.45 -8.16
C HIS A 712 4.37 -13.83 -8.67
N GLU A 713 4.82 -14.92 -8.04
CA GLU A 713 4.35 -16.27 -8.35
C GLU A 713 2.83 -16.37 -8.21
N THR A 714 2.27 -15.83 -7.11
CA THR A 714 0.82 -15.80 -6.88
C THR A 714 0.12 -14.96 -7.94
N ASN A 715 0.67 -13.79 -8.30
CA ASN A 715 0.09 -12.95 -9.35
C ASN A 715 0.10 -13.64 -10.73
N LEU A 716 1.17 -14.38 -11.08
CA LEU A 716 1.19 -15.19 -12.31
C LEU A 716 0.06 -16.24 -12.31
N LYS A 717 -0.12 -16.97 -11.20
CA LYS A 717 -1.21 -17.96 -11.05
C LYS A 717 -2.59 -17.31 -11.17
N LYS A 718 -2.80 -16.14 -10.53
CA LYS A 718 -4.05 -15.38 -10.63
C LYS A 718 -4.41 -15.00 -12.07
N GLN A 719 -3.41 -14.75 -12.91
CA GLN A 719 -3.61 -14.44 -14.32
C GLN A 719 -3.64 -15.70 -15.22
N GLY A 720 -3.71 -16.90 -14.65
CA GLY A 720 -3.77 -18.16 -15.41
C GLY A 720 -2.47 -18.55 -16.11
N MET A 721 -1.34 -18.00 -15.69
CA MET A 721 -0.03 -18.45 -16.14
C MET A 721 0.45 -19.65 -15.31
N LEU A 722 1.42 -20.39 -15.84
CA LEU A 722 2.03 -21.56 -15.21
C LEU A 722 3.45 -21.23 -14.70
N PRO A 723 3.64 -20.75 -13.46
CA PRO A 723 4.94 -20.60 -12.84
C PRO A 723 5.49 -21.95 -12.39
N LEU A 724 6.67 -22.30 -12.88
CA LEU A 724 7.37 -23.56 -12.62
C LEU A 724 8.79 -23.27 -12.08
N THR A 725 9.21 -24.03 -11.10
CA THR A 725 10.57 -23.93 -10.54
C THR A 725 11.41 -25.11 -11.00
N PHE A 726 12.63 -24.89 -11.48
CA PHE A 726 13.55 -25.96 -11.80
C PHE A 726 13.77 -26.91 -10.62
N SER A 727 13.58 -28.22 -10.79
CA SER A 727 13.91 -29.21 -9.76
C SER A 727 15.44 -29.27 -9.55
N ASP A 728 16.20 -29.15 -10.61
CA ASP A 728 17.66 -28.93 -10.57
C ASP A 728 17.96 -27.52 -11.14
N PRO A 729 18.42 -26.56 -10.32
CA PRO A 729 18.77 -25.22 -10.80
C PRO A 729 19.79 -25.19 -11.94
N ALA A 730 20.62 -26.26 -12.13
CA ALA A 730 21.58 -26.36 -13.19
C ALA A 730 20.93 -26.56 -14.59
N ASP A 731 19.67 -26.99 -14.65
CA ASP A 731 18.95 -27.13 -15.93
C ASP A 731 18.75 -25.79 -16.64
N TYR A 732 18.70 -24.67 -15.90
CA TYR A 732 18.70 -23.33 -16.46
C TYR A 732 19.86 -23.12 -17.44
N ASP A 733 21.07 -23.60 -17.11
CA ASP A 733 22.28 -23.36 -17.91
C ASP A 733 22.29 -24.18 -19.23
N LYS A 734 21.44 -25.22 -19.33
CA LYS A 734 21.34 -26.10 -20.51
C LYS A 734 20.47 -25.51 -21.64
N ILE A 735 19.73 -24.44 -21.35
CA ILE A 735 18.73 -23.86 -22.27
C ILE A 735 19.40 -22.78 -23.14
N ASP A 736 19.30 -22.91 -24.46
CA ASP A 736 19.84 -21.97 -25.47
C ASP A 736 18.72 -21.10 -26.06
N GLU A 737 19.10 -19.99 -26.72
CA GLU A 737 18.18 -18.98 -27.27
C GLU A 737 17.16 -19.53 -28.26
N SER A 738 17.60 -20.41 -29.12
CA SER A 738 16.79 -20.97 -30.22
C SER A 738 16.01 -22.22 -29.83
N ASP A 739 16.08 -22.62 -28.57
CA ASP A 739 15.37 -23.79 -28.07
C ASP A 739 13.86 -23.59 -28.09
N ARG A 740 13.14 -24.70 -28.22
CA ARG A 740 11.68 -24.75 -28.09
C ARG A 740 11.32 -25.63 -26.90
N LEU A 741 10.43 -25.14 -26.07
CA LEU A 741 10.00 -25.84 -24.87
C LEU A 741 8.58 -26.39 -25.05
N SER A 742 8.36 -27.61 -24.57
CA SER A 742 7.04 -28.24 -24.49
C SER A 742 6.77 -28.69 -23.06
N VAL A 743 5.66 -28.28 -22.49
CA VAL A 743 5.26 -28.61 -21.11
C VAL A 743 4.29 -29.76 -21.15
N ARG A 744 4.62 -30.85 -20.46
CA ARG A 744 3.91 -32.14 -20.58
C ARG A 744 3.04 -32.45 -19.39
N ASN A 745 2.01 -33.27 -19.64
CA ASN A 745 1.09 -33.83 -18.66
C ASN A 745 0.30 -32.76 -17.86
N LEU A 746 -0.07 -31.67 -18.48
CA LEU A 746 -0.86 -30.61 -17.85
C LEU A 746 -2.27 -31.08 -17.47
N THR A 747 -2.83 -32.08 -18.16
CA THR A 747 -4.11 -32.70 -17.79
C THR A 747 -4.05 -33.42 -16.44
N GLY A 748 -2.85 -33.90 -16.04
CA GLY A 748 -2.58 -34.52 -14.74
C GLY A 748 -2.13 -33.54 -13.65
N LEU A 749 -2.13 -32.24 -13.91
CA LEU A 749 -1.69 -31.22 -12.94
C LEU A 749 -2.46 -31.37 -11.61
N SER A 750 -1.71 -31.65 -10.53
CA SER A 750 -2.23 -31.80 -9.17
C SER A 750 -1.19 -31.34 -8.14
N PRO A 751 -1.60 -30.90 -6.93
CA PRO A 751 -0.67 -30.38 -5.93
C PRO A 751 0.48 -31.35 -5.60
N GLY A 752 1.72 -30.84 -5.67
CA GLY A 752 2.92 -31.61 -5.34
C GLY A 752 3.48 -32.53 -6.43
N GLU A 753 2.77 -32.68 -7.55
CA GLU A 753 3.27 -33.45 -8.71
C GLU A 753 4.33 -32.62 -9.49
N LYS A 754 5.28 -33.32 -10.08
CA LYS A 754 6.28 -32.69 -10.93
C LYS A 754 5.77 -32.55 -12.37
N ILE A 755 6.20 -31.48 -13.02
CA ILE A 755 5.91 -31.25 -14.45
C ILE A 755 7.19 -31.43 -15.24
N ILE A 756 7.09 -32.17 -16.34
CA ILE A 756 8.19 -32.39 -17.27
C ILE A 756 8.17 -31.33 -18.36
N VAL A 757 9.32 -30.77 -18.63
CA VAL A 757 9.54 -29.85 -19.75
C VAL A 757 10.53 -30.48 -20.73
N ASP A 758 10.05 -30.73 -21.95
CA ASP A 758 10.87 -31.18 -23.05
C ASP A 758 11.50 -29.97 -23.76
N VAL A 759 12.76 -30.04 -24.05
CA VAL A 759 13.50 -29.03 -24.80
C VAL A 759 13.91 -29.64 -26.15
N THR A 760 13.59 -28.95 -27.23
CA THR A 760 14.07 -29.27 -28.58
C THR A 760 15.09 -28.22 -29.01
N LYS A 761 16.32 -28.64 -29.21
CA LYS A 761 17.42 -27.80 -29.69
C LYS A 761 17.22 -27.45 -31.16
N SER A 762 17.83 -26.38 -31.64
CA SER A 762 17.88 -26.04 -33.05
C SER A 762 18.57 -27.11 -33.93
N SER A 763 19.40 -27.97 -33.34
CA SER A 763 19.99 -29.14 -33.98
C SER A 763 19.01 -30.30 -34.19
N GLY A 764 17.83 -30.25 -33.56
CA GLY A 764 16.89 -31.37 -33.49
C GLY A 764 17.15 -32.35 -32.33
N GLU A 765 18.17 -32.12 -31.52
CA GLU A 765 18.43 -32.86 -30.29
C GLU A 765 17.38 -32.52 -29.28
N THR A 766 16.92 -33.49 -28.47
CA THR A 766 15.92 -33.29 -27.39
C THR A 766 16.48 -33.78 -26.09
N PHE A 767 16.13 -33.06 -25.02
CA PHE A 767 16.31 -33.50 -23.64
C PHE A 767 15.12 -33.02 -22.80
N SER A 768 14.96 -33.57 -21.59
CA SER A 768 13.87 -33.19 -20.69
C SER A 768 14.44 -32.83 -19.32
N PHE A 769 13.76 -31.95 -18.61
CA PHE A 769 14.02 -31.68 -17.20
C PHE A 769 12.72 -31.63 -16.40
N GLU A 770 12.85 -31.86 -15.09
CA GLU A 770 11.75 -31.81 -14.16
C GLU A 770 11.61 -30.42 -13.54
N THR A 771 10.37 -30.01 -13.33
CA THR A 771 10.03 -28.81 -12.56
C THR A 771 9.08 -29.13 -11.43
N THR A 772 9.08 -28.26 -10.43
CA THR A 772 8.12 -28.26 -9.32
C THR A 772 7.22 -27.03 -9.42
N HIS A 773 6.11 -27.04 -8.70
CA HIS A 773 5.19 -25.92 -8.58
C HIS A 773 4.53 -25.90 -7.20
N THR A 774 3.95 -24.75 -6.85
CA THR A 774 3.27 -24.55 -5.56
C THR A 774 1.76 -24.34 -5.71
N PHE A 775 1.15 -24.85 -6.79
CA PHE A 775 -0.30 -24.75 -6.98
C PHE A 775 -1.07 -25.54 -5.93
N SER A 776 -2.06 -24.90 -5.30
CA SER A 776 -3.13 -25.59 -4.59
C SER A 776 -4.22 -26.09 -5.57
N GLU A 777 -5.15 -26.91 -5.09
CA GLU A 777 -6.30 -27.34 -5.90
C GLU A 777 -7.10 -26.14 -6.47
N ASP A 778 -7.34 -25.11 -5.66
CA ASP A 778 -8.08 -23.93 -6.09
C ASP A 778 -7.29 -23.13 -7.15
N GLN A 779 -5.99 -23.00 -6.98
CA GLN A 779 -5.13 -22.32 -7.95
C GLN A 779 -5.03 -23.08 -9.29
N ILE A 780 -5.15 -24.42 -9.27
CA ILE A 780 -5.28 -25.22 -10.49
C ILE A 780 -6.59 -24.89 -11.23
N GLN A 781 -7.68 -24.60 -10.50
CA GLN A 781 -8.90 -24.13 -11.15
C GLN A 781 -8.72 -22.75 -11.78
N TRP A 782 -7.95 -21.85 -11.14
CA TRP A 782 -7.60 -20.55 -11.76
C TRP A 782 -6.86 -20.72 -13.09
N PHE A 783 -5.86 -21.60 -13.11
CA PHE A 783 -5.13 -21.93 -14.33
C PHE A 783 -6.06 -22.47 -15.42
N LYS A 784 -6.91 -23.43 -15.09
CA LYS A 784 -7.86 -24.03 -16.04
C LYS A 784 -8.90 -23.05 -16.56
N ALA A 785 -9.36 -22.14 -15.73
CA ALA A 785 -10.32 -21.10 -16.11
C ALA A 785 -9.68 -19.94 -16.88
N GLY A 786 -8.35 -19.83 -16.89
CA GLY A 786 -7.59 -18.75 -17.54
C GLY A 786 -7.28 -17.56 -16.62
N SER A 787 -7.96 -17.44 -15.48
CA SER A 787 -7.65 -16.53 -14.38
C SER A 787 -8.48 -16.85 -13.13
N ALA A 788 -8.08 -16.30 -11.99
CA ALA A 788 -8.87 -16.39 -10.75
C ALA A 788 -10.23 -15.70 -10.91
N LEU A 789 -10.28 -14.55 -11.57
CA LEU A 789 -11.50 -13.79 -11.80
C LEU A 789 -12.48 -14.53 -12.74
N ASN A 790 -11.99 -15.32 -13.68
CA ASN A 790 -12.83 -16.15 -14.53
C ASN A 790 -13.57 -17.26 -13.74
N VAL A 791 -12.96 -17.76 -12.66
CA VAL A 791 -13.62 -18.72 -11.77
C VAL A 791 -14.84 -18.07 -11.11
N ILE A 792 -14.68 -16.84 -10.59
CA ILE A 792 -15.80 -16.07 -10.03
C ILE A 792 -16.88 -15.86 -11.09
N ARG A 793 -16.52 -15.36 -12.26
CA ARG A 793 -17.44 -15.10 -13.37
C ARG A 793 -18.25 -16.34 -13.75
N SER A 794 -17.64 -17.51 -13.78
CA SER A 794 -18.36 -18.77 -14.08
C SER A 794 -19.37 -19.15 -13.02
N GLN A 795 -19.11 -18.82 -11.75
CA GLN A 795 -20.02 -19.09 -10.63
C GLN A 795 -21.21 -18.12 -10.60
N THR A 796 -21.03 -16.88 -11.04
CA THR A 796 -22.12 -15.89 -11.10
C THR A 796 -23.05 -16.08 -12.29
N GLN A 797 -22.60 -16.76 -13.35
CA GLN A 797 -23.39 -17.03 -14.56
C GLN A 797 -24.12 -18.40 -14.52
N SER A 798 -23.83 -19.24 -13.53
CA SER A 798 -24.48 -20.52 -13.30
C SER A 798 -25.61 -20.40 -12.27
#